data_877e27b2be9fc25b229dc54df51d8049
#
_entry.id   877e27b2be9fc25b229dc54df51d8049
#
_cell.length_a   1.000
_cell.length_b   1.000
_cell.length_c   1.000
_cell.angle_alpha   90.00
_cell.angle_beta   90.00
_cell.angle_gamma   90.00
#
_symmetry.space_group_name_H-M   'P 1'
#
loop_
_entity.id
_entity.type
_entity.pdbx_description
1 polymer ?
#
loop_
_entity_poly.entity_id
_entity_poly.type
_entity_poly.pdbx_seq_one_letter_code
_entity_poly.pdbx_strand_id
1 'polypeptide(L)'
;MDNLIEQFAIGELLDGRYFYIPAYQRGYRWTEKQVGDLLRDLLCFALNDQKKDFDFYCLQPIIARAITDEQKVAELFGEELKASVLEKGAWEIIDGQQRLTTIFLIYRYLLKKLNLDAETLKQDYDGKEEYHICYATRKGSASFLENLSLDSIRAEDSTDADKDNIDFFHMGQAFKFVESWIETDGKEINKRHGLGGSLPAIRSALFELLNGDRSNKRGSVQVLWYQISEESQSSIKEFQKINTGKIKLTDAELIKGLFLMNRDYGKGDSAYISELALDWEFIENTLHKDSFWYFLQMRGSDMPNRIDLLFNLLYKMSRMKDVPEEDWPTKLQDVDVDLNDPSKSVIFRFYYDRFDGIDKDHIFDAVKAAWEEVMSLFRMLDDWYATPMLYNYIGLLSQCGEDLTCIILHYMNMPEDSTRSDFSDYLVGRIRQHLSGTEIDYGNNTILTPYKNHHDLIFNILLTLNIHILNLQNSKFESESNIYKFPFDVLNEQGWDIEHIDSFHTNALKKDDKKIEWIDTALADLSGLSDEDRQKVSSWKEAKKYAEAISFLKEKAGEESDVSDEVKNRIGNLTLLDSSTNRSYGNSLFCTKRRVIIERMQKGVFVPFGTQYIFYKFFDKTGTNRSQWTQDDMSKYQNYIFEMLRDYLPKEGNN
;
A
#
# COMPACT_ATOMS: atom_id res chain seq x y z
N MET A 1 -12.75 -41.11 13.10
CA MET A 1 -12.60 -40.64 14.51
C MET A 1 -13.45 -39.41 14.68
N ASP A 2 -14.14 -39.27 15.82
CA ASP A 2 -14.95 -38.09 16.10
C ASP A 2 -14.03 -36.85 16.26
N ASN A 3 -14.55 -35.65 15.97
CA ASN A 3 -13.84 -34.40 16.21
C ASN A 3 -13.53 -34.28 17.71
N LEU A 4 -12.27 -33.99 18.06
CA LEU A 4 -11.83 -33.89 19.45
C LEU A 4 -11.61 -32.43 19.81
N ILE A 5 -12.15 -32.01 20.96
CA ILE A 5 -11.90 -30.71 21.55
C ILE A 5 -11.09 -30.92 22.81
N GLU A 6 -9.88 -30.39 22.85
CA GLU A 6 -9.01 -30.42 24.00
C GLU A 6 -8.53 -29.03 24.37
N GLN A 7 -8.15 -28.84 25.60
CA GLN A 7 -7.55 -27.62 26.11
C GLN A 7 -6.06 -27.85 26.30
N PHE A 8 -5.23 -27.04 25.63
CA PHE A 8 -3.78 -27.09 25.77
C PHE A 8 -3.26 -25.76 26.29
N ALA A 9 -2.30 -25.79 27.17
CA ALA A 9 -1.48 -24.62 27.45
C ALA A 9 -0.44 -24.42 26.34
N ILE A 10 -0.07 -23.17 26.06
CA ILE A 10 1.00 -22.88 25.09
C ILE A 10 2.30 -23.59 25.51
N GLY A 11 2.60 -23.62 26.81
CA GLY A 11 3.72 -24.36 27.32
C GLY A 11 3.70 -25.87 26.99
N GLU A 12 2.53 -26.48 26.82
CA GLU A 12 2.39 -27.87 26.39
C GLU A 12 2.58 -28.07 24.88
N LEU A 13 2.50 -26.96 24.09
CA LEU A 13 2.79 -26.98 22.66
C LEU A 13 4.29 -26.74 22.35
N LEU A 14 5.06 -26.32 23.35
CA LEU A 14 6.51 -26.11 23.25
C LEU A 14 7.27 -27.44 23.44
N ASP A 15 7.04 -28.37 22.53
CA ASP A 15 7.59 -29.72 22.54
C ASP A 15 8.29 -30.13 21.23
N GLY A 16 8.59 -29.12 20.40
CA GLY A 16 9.27 -29.27 19.10
C GLY A 16 8.38 -29.80 17.97
N ARG A 17 7.05 -29.78 18.15
CA ARG A 17 6.11 -30.21 17.09
C ARG A 17 6.11 -29.27 15.87
N TYR A 18 5.59 -29.77 14.75
CA TYR A 18 5.59 -29.10 13.48
C TYR A 18 4.19 -28.63 13.09
N PHE A 19 4.06 -27.34 12.78
CA PHE A 19 2.83 -26.73 12.28
C PHE A 19 2.99 -26.36 10.82
N TYR A 20 2.14 -26.94 9.97
CA TYR A 20 2.08 -26.67 8.54
C TYR A 20 0.92 -25.73 8.24
N ILE A 21 1.20 -24.61 7.62
CA ILE A 21 0.21 -23.63 7.18
C ILE A 21 -0.02 -23.86 5.68
N PRO A 22 -1.17 -24.42 5.26
CA PRO A 22 -1.41 -24.77 3.86
C PRO A 22 -1.56 -23.56 2.95
N ALA A 23 -1.40 -23.79 1.65
CA ALA A 23 -1.38 -22.73 0.62
C ALA A 23 -2.68 -21.92 0.55
N TYR A 24 -3.81 -22.48 0.93
CA TYR A 24 -5.09 -21.78 0.96
C TYR A 24 -5.23 -20.80 2.13
N GLN A 25 -4.34 -20.87 3.12
CA GLN A 25 -4.31 -19.91 4.22
C GLN A 25 -3.57 -18.62 3.78
N ARG A 26 -4.01 -17.51 4.34
CA ARG A 26 -3.29 -16.25 4.17
C ARG A 26 -1.93 -16.32 4.84
N GLY A 27 -0.97 -15.57 4.33
CA GLY A 27 0.28 -15.33 4.99
C GLY A 27 0.12 -14.53 6.29
N TYR A 28 1.22 -14.23 6.96
CA TYR A 28 1.18 -13.44 8.19
C TYR A 28 0.82 -11.97 7.89
N ARG A 29 -0.23 -11.44 8.59
CA ARG A 29 -0.81 -10.11 8.32
C ARG A 29 -1.14 -9.30 9.57
N TRP A 30 -0.84 -9.81 10.78
CA TRP A 30 -1.09 -9.02 11.97
C TRP A 30 -0.24 -7.75 11.97
N THR A 31 -0.90 -6.64 12.25
CA THR A 31 -0.29 -5.33 12.39
C THR A 31 0.14 -5.08 13.84
N GLU A 32 0.85 -3.99 14.07
CA GLU A 32 1.25 -3.52 15.40
C GLU A 32 0.07 -3.46 16.38
N LYS A 33 -1.13 -3.14 15.91
CA LYS A 33 -2.32 -3.09 16.75
C LYS A 33 -2.67 -4.45 17.34
N GLN A 34 -2.81 -5.49 16.52
CA GLN A 34 -3.18 -6.83 17.00
C GLN A 34 -2.07 -7.44 17.88
N VAL A 35 -0.81 -7.24 17.50
CA VAL A 35 0.34 -7.69 18.31
C VAL A 35 0.38 -6.96 19.65
N GLY A 36 0.15 -5.64 19.66
CA GLY A 36 0.11 -4.82 20.87
C GLY A 36 -1.06 -5.17 21.79
N ASP A 37 -2.24 -5.44 21.23
CA ASP A 37 -3.40 -5.86 22.00
C ASP A 37 -3.12 -7.22 22.71
N LEU A 38 -2.55 -8.20 21.97
CA LEU A 38 -2.17 -9.48 22.55
C LEU A 38 -1.10 -9.32 23.66
N LEU A 39 -0.05 -8.55 23.41
CA LEU A 39 1.00 -8.30 24.41
C LEU A 39 0.45 -7.64 25.67
N ARG A 40 -0.47 -6.66 25.50
CA ARG A 40 -1.14 -6.00 26.62
C ARG A 40 -1.94 -6.97 27.46
N ASP A 41 -2.75 -7.79 26.82
CA ASP A 41 -3.57 -8.78 27.50
C ASP A 41 -2.71 -9.79 28.28
N LEU A 42 -1.67 -10.35 27.62
CA LEU A 42 -0.75 -11.29 28.25
C LEU A 42 -0.03 -10.67 29.45
N LEU A 43 0.48 -9.44 29.31
CA LEU A 43 1.21 -8.77 30.40
C LEU A 43 0.27 -8.37 31.53
N CYS A 44 -0.90 -7.83 31.25
CA CYS A 44 -1.89 -7.51 32.29
C CYS A 44 -2.32 -8.76 33.03
N PHE A 45 -2.52 -9.89 32.33
CA PHE A 45 -2.82 -11.15 32.99
C PHE A 45 -1.63 -11.64 33.82
N ALA A 46 -0.40 -11.59 33.29
CA ALA A 46 0.80 -12.00 34.02
C ALA A 46 0.99 -11.23 35.33
N LEU A 47 0.71 -9.93 35.32
CA LEU A 47 0.91 -9.02 36.47
C LEU A 47 -0.31 -8.89 37.38
N ASN A 48 -1.40 -9.62 37.13
CA ASN A 48 -2.60 -9.55 37.98
C ASN A 48 -2.39 -10.28 39.30
N ASP A 49 -2.28 -9.54 40.40
CA ASP A 49 -2.11 -10.06 41.77
C ASP A 49 -3.36 -10.73 42.35
N GLN A 50 -4.53 -10.54 41.71
CA GLN A 50 -5.79 -11.16 42.12
C GLN A 50 -6.07 -12.51 41.47
N LYS A 51 -5.13 -13.04 40.66
CA LYS A 51 -5.25 -14.37 40.06
C LYS A 51 -5.35 -15.42 41.14
N LYS A 52 -6.24 -16.38 40.92
CA LYS A 52 -6.29 -17.62 41.70
C LYS A 52 -5.27 -18.63 41.16
N ASP A 53 -4.91 -19.59 41.99
CA ASP A 53 -4.10 -20.70 41.53
C ASP A 53 -4.76 -21.38 40.33
N PHE A 54 -3.98 -21.67 39.30
CA PHE A 54 -4.40 -22.28 38.03
C PHE A 54 -5.30 -21.44 37.10
N ASP A 55 -5.48 -20.12 37.35
CA ASP A 55 -6.13 -19.23 36.40
C ASP A 55 -5.35 -19.20 35.08
N PHE A 56 -6.04 -19.05 33.98
CA PHE A 56 -5.41 -18.99 32.67
C PHE A 56 -5.97 -17.90 31.77
N TYR A 57 -5.14 -17.40 30.88
CA TYR A 57 -5.56 -16.52 29.80
C TYR A 57 -5.98 -17.40 28.62
N CYS A 58 -7.24 -17.29 28.21
CA CYS A 58 -7.78 -18.08 27.09
C CYS A 58 -7.55 -17.37 25.76
N LEU A 59 -6.68 -17.92 24.94
CA LEU A 59 -6.60 -17.57 23.52
C LEU A 59 -7.82 -18.09 22.77
N GLN A 60 -8.14 -17.46 21.64
CA GLN A 60 -9.18 -17.99 20.76
C GLN A 60 -8.80 -19.39 20.24
N PRO A 61 -9.78 -20.23 19.85
CA PRO A 61 -9.53 -21.61 19.41
C PRO A 61 -8.52 -21.70 18.26
N ILE A 62 -7.73 -22.78 18.27
CA ILE A 62 -6.89 -23.22 17.15
C ILE A 62 -7.51 -24.48 16.57
N ILE A 63 -7.66 -24.51 15.25
CA ILE A 63 -8.22 -25.64 14.53
C ILE A 63 -7.12 -26.29 13.72
N ALA A 64 -6.91 -27.58 13.98
CA ALA A 64 -5.82 -28.32 13.38
C ALA A 64 -6.27 -29.71 12.94
N ARG A 65 -5.50 -30.29 12.02
CA ARG A 65 -5.62 -31.68 11.58
C ARG A 65 -4.27 -32.32 11.70
N ALA A 66 -4.22 -33.53 12.29
CA ALA A 66 -2.99 -34.30 12.37
C ALA A 66 -2.53 -34.72 10.96
N ILE A 67 -1.22 -34.70 10.73
CA ILE A 67 -0.58 -35.22 9.53
C ILE A 67 0.15 -36.49 9.94
N THR A 68 -0.45 -37.66 9.65
CA THR A 68 0.06 -38.96 10.06
C THR A 68 0.63 -39.78 8.91
N ASP A 69 0.33 -39.40 7.66
CA ASP A 69 0.82 -40.07 6.46
C ASP A 69 2.30 -39.77 6.22
N GLU A 70 3.15 -40.81 6.21
CA GLU A 70 4.59 -40.67 6.04
C GLU A 70 5.02 -40.06 4.70
N GLN A 71 4.29 -40.35 3.61
CA GLN A 71 4.59 -39.79 2.30
C GLN A 71 4.28 -38.30 2.28
N LYS A 72 3.14 -37.92 2.86
CA LYS A 72 2.74 -36.51 3.00
C LYS A 72 3.71 -35.73 3.88
N VAL A 73 4.21 -36.34 4.97
CA VAL A 73 5.24 -35.70 5.82
C VAL A 73 6.51 -35.46 5.02
N ALA A 74 6.98 -36.42 4.24
CA ALA A 74 8.16 -36.28 3.39
C ALA A 74 7.98 -35.21 2.29
N GLU A 75 6.79 -35.14 1.69
CA GLU A 75 6.46 -34.11 0.68
C GLU A 75 6.44 -32.69 1.26
N LEU A 76 5.88 -32.52 2.47
CA LEU A 76 5.67 -31.20 3.07
C LEU A 76 6.93 -30.67 3.80
N PHE A 77 7.69 -31.52 4.45
CA PHE A 77 8.82 -31.15 5.30
C PHE A 77 10.19 -31.60 4.77
N GLY A 78 10.21 -32.45 3.75
CA GLY A 78 11.41 -33.05 3.18
C GLY A 78 11.82 -34.37 3.87
N GLU A 79 12.50 -35.24 3.13
CA GLU A 79 12.94 -36.57 3.63
C GLU A 79 13.90 -36.44 4.80
N GLU A 80 14.71 -35.38 4.88
CA GLU A 80 15.69 -35.17 5.95
C GLU A 80 15.03 -34.96 7.32
N LEU A 81 13.88 -34.26 7.35
CA LEU A 81 13.14 -33.94 8.57
C LEU A 81 12.08 -35.01 8.93
N LYS A 82 11.76 -35.92 8.00
CA LYS A 82 10.68 -36.90 8.13
C LYS A 82 10.68 -37.62 9.47
N ALA A 83 11.81 -38.16 9.89
CA ALA A 83 11.93 -38.93 11.14
C ALA A 83 11.61 -38.03 12.36
N SER A 84 12.16 -36.85 12.42
CA SER A 84 11.91 -35.89 13.51
C SER A 84 10.46 -35.45 13.54
N VAL A 85 9.87 -35.15 12.37
CA VAL A 85 8.47 -34.73 12.24
C VAL A 85 7.50 -35.81 12.70
N LEU A 86 7.75 -37.07 12.36
CA LEU A 86 6.93 -38.18 12.81
C LEU A 86 7.05 -38.45 14.31
N GLU A 87 8.24 -38.26 14.89
CA GLU A 87 8.48 -38.39 16.32
C GLU A 87 7.79 -37.29 17.14
N LYS A 88 7.92 -36.00 16.69
CA LYS A 88 7.40 -34.83 17.40
C LYS A 88 5.93 -34.54 17.10
N GLY A 89 5.42 -35.05 16.01
CA GLY A 89 4.06 -34.80 15.52
C GLY A 89 3.93 -33.59 14.61
N ALA A 90 3.13 -33.75 13.57
CA ALA A 90 2.85 -32.70 12.58
C ALA A 90 1.36 -32.36 12.49
N TRP A 91 1.06 -31.11 12.32
CA TRP A 91 -0.30 -30.59 12.31
C TRP A 91 -0.52 -29.58 11.17
N GLU A 92 -1.51 -29.82 10.36
CA GLU A 92 -2.04 -28.84 9.40
C GLU A 92 -2.93 -27.86 10.14
N ILE A 93 -2.58 -26.57 10.16
CA ILE A 93 -3.37 -25.53 10.82
C ILE A 93 -4.46 -25.05 9.88
N ILE A 94 -5.71 -25.17 10.29
CA ILE A 94 -6.89 -24.74 9.52
C ILE A 94 -7.37 -23.36 9.99
N ASP A 95 -7.20 -23.01 11.25
CA ASP A 95 -7.39 -21.67 11.80
C ASP A 95 -6.47 -21.45 13.01
N GLY A 96 -6.02 -20.22 13.20
CA GLY A 96 -5.17 -19.81 14.31
C GLY A 96 -3.71 -19.56 13.94
N GLN A 97 -3.34 -19.63 12.66
CA GLN A 97 -1.97 -19.44 12.19
C GLN A 97 -1.38 -18.08 12.61
N GLN A 98 -2.16 -17.00 12.56
CA GLN A 98 -1.69 -15.65 12.96
C GLN A 98 -1.27 -15.65 14.44
N ARG A 99 -2.09 -16.26 15.30
CA ARG A 99 -1.84 -16.35 16.74
C ARG A 99 -0.63 -17.22 17.05
N LEU A 100 -0.55 -18.40 16.45
CA LEU A 100 0.62 -19.28 16.62
C LEU A 100 1.90 -18.56 16.19
N THR A 101 1.90 -17.91 15.03
CA THR A 101 3.07 -17.18 14.56
C THR A 101 3.42 -16.02 15.48
N THR A 102 2.45 -15.25 15.96
CA THR A 102 2.73 -14.14 16.89
C THR A 102 3.26 -14.63 18.23
N ILE A 103 2.70 -15.71 18.79
CA ILE A 103 3.23 -16.33 20.02
C ILE A 103 4.67 -16.81 19.80
N PHE A 104 4.97 -17.42 18.64
CA PHE A 104 6.33 -17.81 18.28
C PHE A 104 7.28 -16.61 18.27
N LEU A 105 6.88 -15.51 17.62
CA LEU A 105 7.70 -14.27 17.54
C LEU A 105 7.96 -13.68 18.94
N ILE A 106 6.93 -13.63 19.81
CA ILE A 106 7.07 -13.15 21.19
C ILE A 106 8.02 -14.08 21.97
N TYR A 107 7.82 -15.38 21.88
CA TYR A 107 8.63 -16.38 22.59
C TYR A 107 10.10 -16.32 22.16
N ARG A 108 10.34 -16.26 20.85
CA ARG A 108 11.67 -16.13 20.25
C ARG A 108 12.39 -14.85 20.71
N TYR A 109 11.68 -13.72 20.79
CA TYR A 109 12.21 -12.49 21.36
C TYR A 109 12.63 -12.67 22.83
N LEU A 110 11.76 -13.30 23.62
CA LEU A 110 12.02 -13.52 25.04
C LEU A 110 13.24 -14.42 25.27
N LEU A 111 13.36 -15.54 24.53
CA LEU A 111 14.52 -16.41 24.59
C LEU A 111 15.83 -15.65 24.34
N LYS A 112 15.87 -14.85 23.28
CA LYS A 112 17.07 -14.06 22.94
C LYS A 112 17.40 -13.02 24.00
N LYS A 113 16.42 -12.34 24.56
CA LYS A 113 16.66 -11.29 25.58
C LYS A 113 16.94 -11.84 26.99
N LEU A 114 16.54 -13.06 27.25
CA LEU A 114 16.87 -13.79 28.49
C LEU A 114 18.13 -14.63 28.35
N ASN A 115 18.74 -14.68 27.17
CA ASN A 115 19.91 -15.49 26.83
C ASN A 115 19.69 -17.00 27.08
N LEU A 116 18.48 -17.50 26.74
CA LEU A 116 18.11 -18.88 26.85
C LEU A 116 18.30 -19.57 25.49
N ASP A 117 19.14 -20.60 25.44
CA ASP A 117 19.32 -21.43 24.26
C ASP A 117 18.52 -22.74 24.37
N ALA A 118 18.52 -23.52 23.30
CA ALA A 118 17.77 -24.77 23.22
C ALA A 118 18.26 -25.82 24.28
N GLU A 119 19.53 -25.78 24.65
CA GLU A 119 20.09 -26.69 25.64
C GLU A 119 19.62 -26.33 27.05
N THR A 120 19.62 -25.03 27.38
CA THR A 120 19.10 -24.48 28.64
C THR A 120 17.59 -24.78 28.77
N LEU A 121 16.81 -24.62 27.66
CA LEU A 121 15.38 -24.94 27.69
C LEU A 121 15.13 -26.44 28.01
N LYS A 122 15.91 -27.34 27.42
CA LYS A 122 15.78 -28.76 27.65
C LYS A 122 16.18 -29.17 29.08
N GLN A 123 17.19 -28.52 29.64
CA GLN A 123 17.72 -28.89 30.97
C GLN A 123 16.93 -28.22 32.11
N ASP A 124 16.62 -26.95 32.02
CA ASP A 124 16.10 -26.13 33.10
C ASP A 124 14.58 -25.92 33.05
N TYR A 125 13.94 -26.24 31.92
CA TYR A 125 12.50 -26.00 31.67
C TYR A 125 11.77 -27.24 31.18
N ASP A 126 11.97 -28.37 31.84
CA ASP A 126 11.25 -29.64 31.64
C ASP A 126 11.22 -30.13 30.18
N GLY A 127 12.30 -30.00 29.45
CA GLY A 127 12.41 -30.47 28.08
C GLY A 127 11.69 -29.60 27.04
N LYS A 128 11.39 -28.35 27.37
CA LYS A 128 10.75 -27.41 26.42
C LYS A 128 11.61 -27.25 25.18
N GLU A 129 10.92 -27.13 24.04
CA GLU A 129 11.52 -26.93 22.74
C GLU A 129 10.57 -26.05 21.89
N GLU A 130 11.11 -25.07 21.17
CA GLU A 130 10.28 -24.24 20.26
C GLU A 130 9.61 -25.14 19.22
N TYR A 131 8.35 -24.85 18.90
CA TYR A 131 7.68 -25.51 17.77
C TYR A 131 8.12 -24.92 16.44
N HIS A 132 7.94 -25.66 15.36
CA HIS A 132 8.32 -25.27 14.01
C HIS A 132 7.09 -24.83 13.22
N ILE A 133 7.19 -23.73 12.45
CA ILE A 133 6.13 -23.24 11.57
C ILE A 133 6.64 -23.23 10.12
N CYS A 134 5.91 -23.91 9.24
CA CYS A 134 6.19 -23.98 7.81
C CYS A 134 4.98 -23.47 7.01
N TYR A 135 5.16 -22.44 6.19
CA TYR A 135 4.14 -21.94 5.27
C TYR A 135 4.33 -22.56 3.89
N ALA A 136 3.30 -23.20 3.35
CA ALA A 136 3.34 -23.92 2.07
C ALA A 136 3.77 -23.06 0.90
N THR A 137 3.28 -21.81 0.85
CA THR A 137 3.54 -20.85 -0.26
C THR A 137 4.77 -20.01 -0.04
N ARG A 138 5.48 -20.16 1.09
CA ARG A 138 6.61 -19.30 1.47
C ARG A 138 7.85 -20.14 1.67
N LYS A 139 8.54 -20.47 0.56
CA LYS A 139 9.79 -21.22 0.62
C LYS A 139 10.77 -20.50 1.53
N GLY A 140 11.35 -21.23 2.50
CA GLY A 140 12.27 -20.67 3.48
C GLY A 140 11.63 -20.00 4.70
N SER A 141 10.29 -20.06 4.89
CA SER A 141 9.63 -19.48 6.06
C SER A 141 10.09 -20.08 7.38
N ALA A 142 10.28 -21.41 7.44
CA ALA A 142 10.83 -22.08 8.62
C ALA A 142 12.23 -21.55 8.93
N SER A 143 13.12 -21.54 7.95
CA SER A 143 14.49 -21.01 8.09
C SER A 143 14.52 -19.52 8.43
N PHE A 144 13.61 -18.72 7.86
CA PHE A 144 13.47 -17.31 8.22
C PHE A 144 13.11 -17.13 9.69
N LEU A 145 12.08 -17.84 10.17
CA LEU A 145 11.62 -17.78 11.56
C LEU A 145 12.70 -18.28 12.53
N GLU A 146 13.38 -19.38 12.20
CA GLU A 146 14.47 -19.94 13.00
C GLU A 146 15.68 -19.00 13.12
N ASN A 147 16.02 -18.26 12.06
CA ASN A 147 17.15 -17.34 12.03
C ASN A 147 16.78 -15.90 12.41
N LEU A 148 15.52 -15.63 12.71
CA LEU A 148 15.02 -14.29 13.01
C LEU A 148 15.75 -13.69 14.21
N SER A 149 16.38 -12.52 14.01
CA SER A 149 17.05 -11.76 15.07
C SER A 149 16.88 -10.25 14.81
N LEU A 150 17.01 -9.45 15.88
CA LEU A 150 16.97 -7.99 15.75
C LEU A 150 18.12 -7.45 14.87
N ASP A 151 19.26 -8.10 14.93
CA ASP A 151 20.42 -7.71 14.13
C ASP A 151 20.22 -8.05 12.65
N SER A 152 19.61 -9.20 12.34
CA SER A 152 19.29 -9.57 10.96
C SER A 152 18.23 -8.65 10.33
N ILE A 153 17.34 -8.07 11.14
CA ILE A 153 16.29 -7.16 10.67
C ILE A 153 16.76 -5.70 10.63
N ARG A 154 17.74 -5.31 11.49
CA ARG A 154 18.28 -3.94 11.56
C ARG A 154 19.38 -3.70 10.53
N ALA A 155 19.97 -4.72 9.96
CA ALA A 155 20.92 -4.56 8.87
C ALA A 155 20.22 -3.82 7.72
N GLU A 156 20.64 -2.57 7.46
CA GLU A 156 20.14 -1.76 6.33
C GLU A 156 20.47 -2.41 4.97
N ASP A 157 21.33 -3.41 4.99
CA ASP A 157 21.71 -4.31 3.89
C ASP A 157 20.86 -5.59 3.84
N SER A 158 19.64 -5.60 4.39
CA SER A 158 18.70 -6.67 4.04
C SER A 158 18.56 -6.65 2.51
N THR A 159 19.09 -7.66 1.86
CA THR A 159 19.07 -7.82 0.41
C THR A 159 17.64 -7.61 -0.08
N ASP A 160 17.46 -7.03 -1.25
CA ASP A 160 16.13 -6.76 -1.85
C ASP A 160 15.18 -7.97 -1.80
N ALA A 161 15.72 -9.20 -1.69
CA ALA A 161 14.97 -10.44 -1.52
C ALA A 161 14.07 -10.49 -0.26
N ASP A 162 14.46 -9.88 0.87
CA ASP A 162 13.63 -9.84 2.08
C ASP A 162 12.52 -8.79 2.00
N LYS A 163 12.71 -7.76 1.17
CA LYS A 163 11.69 -6.75 0.86
C LYS A 163 10.65 -7.26 -0.14
N ASP A 164 11.03 -8.24 -0.96
CA ASP A 164 10.15 -8.84 -1.97
C ASP A 164 9.17 -9.86 -1.38
N ASN A 165 9.40 -10.36 -0.13
CA ASN A 165 8.49 -11.27 0.54
C ASN A 165 7.68 -10.55 1.61
N ILE A 166 6.43 -10.27 1.30
CA ILE A 166 5.52 -9.52 2.16
C ILE A 166 5.27 -10.17 3.52
N ASP A 167 5.31 -11.50 3.61
CA ASP A 167 5.09 -12.19 4.89
C ASP A 167 6.31 -12.05 5.79
N PHE A 168 7.51 -12.14 5.24
CA PHE A 168 8.76 -11.92 5.98
C PHE A 168 8.86 -10.48 6.46
N PHE A 169 8.42 -9.53 5.63
CA PHE A 169 8.29 -8.13 6.04
C PHE A 169 7.37 -7.98 7.25
N HIS A 170 6.14 -8.52 7.20
CA HIS A 170 5.19 -8.41 8.32
C HIS A 170 5.67 -9.14 9.58
N MET A 171 6.26 -10.33 9.44
CA MET A 171 6.85 -11.07 10.57
C MET A 171 8.01 -10.28 11.19
N GLY A 172 8.88 -9.69 10.37
CA GLY A 172 9.99 -8.85 10.81
C GLY A 172 9.52 -7.59 11.54
N GLN A 173 8.50 -6.91 11.01
CA GLN A 173 7.89 -5.74 11.66
C GLN A 173 7.25 -6.10 12.99
N ALA A 174 6.49 -7.20 13.04
CA ALA A 174 5.89 -7.69 14.28
C ALA A 174 6.96 -8.00 15.34
N PHE A 175 8.07 -8.62 14.94
CA PHE A 175 9.18 -8.94 15.84
C PHE A 175 9.88 -7.66 16.38
N LYS A 176 10.13 -6.66 15.54
CA LYS A 176 10.63 -5.33 15.97
C LYS A 176 9.65 -4.65 16.92
N PHE A 177 8.37 -4.73 16.59
CA PHE A 177 7.32 -4.11 17.39
C PHE A 177 7.23 -4.73 18.79
N VAL A 178 7.40 -6.04 18.94
CA VAL A 178 7.46 -6.72 20.26
C VAL A 178 8.53 -6.07 21.15
N GLU A 179 9.73 -5.79 20.61
CA GLU A 179 10.78 -5.11 21.38
C GLU A 179 10.36 -3.70 21.81
N SER A 180 9.95 -2.87 20.85
CA SER A 180 9.59 -1.48 21.09
C SER A 180 8.42 -1.38 22.06
N TRP A 181 7.40 -2.22 21.92
CA TRP A 181 6.24 -2.26 22.80
C TRP A 181 6.62 -2.62 24.25
N ILE A 182 7.45 -3.65 24.45
CA ILE A 182 7.91 -4.04 25.79
C ILE A 182 8.71 -2.90 26.45
N GLU A 183 9.51 -2.19 25.68
CA GLU A 183 10.34 -1.07 26.18
C GLU A 183 9.56 0.23 26.43
N THR A 184 8.36 0.38 25.87
CA THR A 184 7.49 1.55 26.04
C THR A 184 6.24 1.20 26.85
N ASP A 185 5.19 0.69 26.20
CA ASP A 185 3.89 0.37 26.82
C ASP A 185 4.02 -0.66 27.93
N GLY A 186 4.84 -1.68 27.74
CA GLY A 186 5.12 -2.70 28.74
C GLY A 186 5.70 -2.12 30.02
N LYS A 187 6.64 -1.17 29.93
CA LYS A 187 7.17 -0.45 31.11
C LYS A 187 6.10 0.36 31.83
N GLU A 188 5.25 1.04 31.08
CA GLU A 188 4.19 1.86 31.70
C GLU A 188 3.14 0.99 32.39
N ILE A 189 2.78 -0.16 31.83
CA ILE A 189 1.90 -1.13 32.48
C ILE A 189 2.55 -1.66 33.76
N ASN A 190 3.80 -2.08 33.69
CA ASN A 190 4.53 -2.60 34.86
C ASN A 190 4.66 -1.57 35.99
N LYS A 191 4.89 -0.28 35.67
CA LYS A 191 4.89 0.81 36.63
C LYS A 191 3.53 0.99 37.32
N ARG A 192 2.43 0.90 36.57
CA ARG A 192 1.06 1.01 37.13
C ARG A 192 0.75 -0.12 38.11
N HIS A 193 1.36 -1.30 37.92
CA HIS A 193 1.31 -2.42 38.85
C HIS A 193 2.33 -2.31 40.02
N GLY A 194 3.01 -1.17 40.16
CA GLY A 194 3.95 -0.93 41.28
C GLY A 194 5.31 -1.62 41.17
N LEU A 195 5.65 -2.18 40.01
CA LEU A 195 6.86 -2.97 39.79
C LEU A 195 8.02 -2.17 39.15
N GLY A 196 7.94 -0.85 39.11
CA GLY A 196 9.03 0.05 38.75
C GLY A 196 9.46 0.11 37.30
N GLY A 197 8.79 -0.58 36.38
CA GLY A 197 9.13 -0.58 34.93
C GLY A 197 10.39 -1.38 34.57
N SER A 198 10.69 -2.44 35.33
CA SER A 198 11.84 -3.32 35.12
C SER A 198 11.65 -4.18 33.88
N LEU A 199 12.50 -4.01 32.85
CA LEU A 199 12.47 -4.83 31.63
C LEU A 199 12.73 -6.33 31.90
N PRO A 200 13.71 -6.71 32.73
CA PRO A 200 13.88 -8.10 33.09
C PRO A 200 12.64 -8.73 33.74
N ALA A 201 11.96 -7.98 34.65
CA ALA A 201 10.74 -8.46 35.29
C ALA A 201 9.59 -8.67 34.29
N ILE A 202 9.41 -7.76 33.33
CA ILE A 202 8.41 -7.88 32.27
C ILE A 202 8.68 -9.10 31.40
N ARG A 203 9.94 -9.28 30.97
CA ARG A 203 10.34 -10.41 30.12
C ARG A 203 10.20 -11.75 30.83
N SER A 204 10.61 -11.83 32.10
CA SER A 204 10.42 -13.05 32.93
C SER A 204 8.94 -13.35 33.13
N ALA A 205 8.09 -12.36 33.43
CA ALA A 205 6.67 -12.58 33.63
C ALA A 205 5.97 -13.12 32.39
N LEU A 206 6.27 -12.57 31.21
CA LEU A 206 5.75 -13.06 29.94
C LEU A 206 6.29 -14.46 29.59
N PHE A 207 7.57 -14.69 29.84
CA PHE A 207 8.20 -15.99 29.59
C PHE A 207 7.61 -17.08 30.50
N GLU A 208 7.50 -16.85 31.82
CA GLU A 208 6.89 -17.79 32.77
C GLU A 208 5.44 -18.08 32.40
N LEU A 209 4.69 -17.06 31.96
CA LEU A 209 3.30 -17.25 31.53
C LEU A 209 3.17 -18.14 30.29
N LEU A 210 4.04 -17.94 29.28
CA LEU A 210 4.01 -18.73 28.04
C LEU A 210 4.55 -20.15 28.21
N ASN A 211 5.51 -20.36 29.12
CA ASN A 211 6.02 -21.70 29.47
C ASN A 211 5.11 -22.48 30.40
N GLY A 212 4.18 -21.81 31.10
CA GLY A 212 3.29 -22.44 32.04
C GLY A 212 2.42 -23.50 31.37
N ASP A 213 2.35 -24.69 32.01
CA ASP A 213 1.39 -25.74 31.69
C ASP A 213 0.07 -25.52 32.46
N ARG A 214 -0.88 -26.42 32.29
CA ARG A 214 -2.17 -26.39 33.00
C ARG A 214 -2.05 -26.58 34.52
N SER A 215 -0.94 -27.09 34.99
CA SER A 215 -0.65 -27.28 36.43
C SER A 215 0.04 -26.09 37.08
N ASN A 216 0.38 -25.06 36.30
CA ASN A 216 1.11 -23.88 36.79
C ASN A 216 0.23 -23.00 37.67
N LYS A 217 0.57 -22.89 38.96
CA LYS A 217 -0.13 -22.06 39.93
C LYS A 217 -0.06 -20.56 39.61
N ARG A 218 0.97 -20.12 38.89
CA ARG A 218 1.13 -18.69 38.50
C ARG A 218 0.31 -18.29 37.27
N GLY A 219 -0.40 -19.27 36.68
CA GLY A 219 -1.20 -19.08 35.49
C GLY A 219 -0.49 -19.53 34.23
N SER A 220 -1.26 -19.70 33.16
CA SER A 220 -0.80 -20.14 31.86
C SER A 220 -1.61 -19.48 30.75
N VAL A 221 -1.08 -19.49 29.53
CA VAL A 221 -1.85 -19.16 28.32
C VAL A 221 -2.39 -20.45 27.74
N GLN A 222 -3.70 -20.54 27.55
CA GLN A 222 -4.33 -21.76 27.07
C GLN A 222 -5.15 -21.51 25.81
N VAL A 223 -5.26 -22.54 24.96
CA VAL A 223 -6.03 -22.56 23.73
C VAL A 223 -7.03 -23.70 23.76
N LEU A 224 -8.18 -23.48 23.15
CA LEU A 224 -9.08 -24.56 22.77
C LEU A 224 -8.57 -25.16 21.46
N TRP A 225 -8.05 -26.38 21.54
CA TRP A 225 -7.54 -27.12 20.40
C TRP A 225 -8.66 -27.96 19.82
N TYR A 226 -9.08 -27.61 18.60
CA TYR A 226 -10.12 -28.37 17.89
C TYR A 226 -9.47 -29.22 16.81
N GLN A 227 -9.43 -30.52 17.04
CA GLN A 227 -8.89 -31.49 16.08
C GLN A 227 -9.99 -31.95 15.14
N ILE A 228 -9.82 -31.74 13.84
CA ILE A 228 -10.70 -32.29 12.82
C ILE A 228 -10.26 -33.69 12.42
N SER A 229 -11.23 -34.61 12.27
CA SER A 229 -10.94 -35.98 11.80
C SER A 229 -10.51 -35.97 10.33
N GLU A 230 -9.67 -36.94 9.94
CA GLU A 230 -9.17 -37.10 8.57
C GLU A 230 -10.29 -37.39 7.54
N GLU A 231 -11.44 -37.93 7.99
CA GLU A 231 -12.58 -38.34 7.16
C GLU A 231 -13.58 -37.19 6.88
N SER A 232 -13.39 -36.03 7.47
CA SER A 232 -14.31 -34.90 7.31
C SER A 232 -14.19 -34.30 5.91
N GLN A 233 -15.15 -34.61 5.04
CA GLN A 233 -15.17 -34.24 3.60
C GLN A 233 -15.49 -32.77 3.32
N SER A 234 -15.73 -31.91 4.30
CA SER A 234 -16.23 -30.56 4.10
C SER A 234 -15.40 -29.52 4.86
N SER A 235 -14.10 -29.47 4.60
CA SER A 235 -13.21 -28.50 5.22
C SER A 235 -13.62 -27.03 4.92
N ILE A 236 -14.20 -26.75 3.74
CA ILE A 236 -14.68 -25.41 3.37
C ILE A 236 -15.91 -25.01 4.18
N LYS A 237 -16.91 -25.89 4.31
CA LYS A 237 -18.11 -25.58 5.11
C LYS A 237 -17.83 -25.45 6.60
N GLU A 238 -16.92 -26.26 7.12
CA GLU A 238 -16.47 -26.16 8.52
C GLU A 238 -15.63 -24.90 8.73
N PHE A 239 -14.71 -24.58 7.82
CA PHE A 239 -13.92 -23.36 7.84
C PHE A 239 -14.82 -22.09 7.78
N GLN A 240 -15.84 -22.08 6.93
CA GLN A 240 -16.81 -20.98 6.85
C GLN A 240 -17.64 -20.84 8.14
N LYS A 241 -18.15 -21.96 8.71
CA LYS A 241 -18.93 -21.96 9.96
C LYS A 241 -18.13 -21.43 11.14
N ILE A 242 -16.86 -21.77 11.21
CA ILE A 242 -15.98 -21.43 12.32
C ILE A 242 -15.53 -19.95 12.26
N ASN A 243 -15.38 -19.41 11.05
CA ASN A 243 -15.02 -17.99 10.85
C ASN A 243 -16.20 -17.02 11.00
N THR A 244 -17.42 -17.51 11.12
CA THR A 244 -18.60 -16.68 11.37
C THR A 244 -18.53 -16.09 12.78
N GLY A 245 -18.06 -14.82 12.90
CA GLY A 245 -17.93 -14.11 14.18
C GLY A 245 -16.53 -13.64 14.56
N LYS A 246 -15.51 -13.93 13.73
CA LYS A 246 -14.12 -13.44 13.86
C LYS A 246 -13.82 -12.31 12.85
N ILE A 247 -12.58 -11.87 12.76
CA ILE A 247 -12.14 -10.99 11.65
C ILE A 247 -12.48 -11.72 10.36
N LYS A 248 -13.45 -11.18 9.63
CA LYS A 248 -13.97 -11.81 8.42
C LYS A 248 -12.84 -11.93 7.40
N LEU A 249 -12.78 -13.08 6.73
CA LEU A 249 -11.89 -13.27 5.59
C LEU A 249 -12.33 -12.35 4.44
N THR A 250 -11.38 -11.83 3.69
CA THR A 250 -11.67 -11.11 2.46
C THR A 250 -12.21 -12.05 1.39
N ASP A 251 -12.86 -11.51 0.37
CA ASP A 251 -13.35 -12.31 -0.75
C ASP A 251 -12.20 -13.09 -1.42
N ALA A 252 -11.02 -12.45 -1.60
CA ALA A 252 -9.84 -13.13 -2.14
C ALA A 252 -9.38 -14.32 -1.29
N GLU A 253 -9.38 -14.20 0.04
CA GLU A 253 -9.00 -15.31 0.92
C GLU A 253 -9.97 -16.49 0.83
N LEU A 254 -11.27 -16.19 0.71
CA LEU A 254 -12.30 -17.22 0.50
C LEU A 254 -12.19 -17.87 -0.88
N ILE A 255 -11.95 -17.06 -1.93
CA ILE A 255 -11.74 -17.53 -3.30
C ILE A 255 -10.46 -18.38 -3.38
N LYS A 256 -9.37 -17.97 -2.73
CA LYS A 256 -8.15 -18.78 -2.62
C LYS A 256 -8.46 -20.16 -2.06
N GLY A 257 -9.31 -20.23 -1.04
CA GLY A 257 -9.82 -21.49 -0.50
C GLY A 257 -10.54 -22.33 -1.57
N LEU A 258 -11.44 -21.73 -2.37
CA LEU A 258 -12.16 -22.44 -3.42
C LEU A 258 -11.22 -23.04 -4.49
N PHE A 259 -10.19 -22.29 -4.89
CA PHE A 259 -9.24 -22.72 -5.93
C PHE A 259 -8.26 -23.81 -5.42
N LEU A 260 -7.84 -23.74 -4.15
CA LEU A 260 -6.76 -24.61 -3.62
C LEU A 260 -7.23 -25.77 -2.74
N MET A 261 -8.45 -25.73 -2.20
CA MET A 261 -8.92 -26.74 -1.21
C MET A 261 -9.64 -27.94 -1.84
N ASN A 262 -9.79 -27.99 -3.15
CA ASN A 262 -10.56 -29.08 -3.76
C ASN A 262 -9.74 -30.37 -3.73
N ARG A 263 -10.01 -31.25 -2.74
CA ARG A 263 -9.30 -32.52 -2.48
C ARG A 263 -9.62 -33.64 -3.45
N ASP A 264 -10.62 -33.43 -4.28
CA ASP A 264 -11.11 -34.44 -5.22
C ASP A 264 -10.37 -34.40 -6.59
N TYR A 265 -9.34 -33.54 -6.68
CA TYR A 265 -8.43 -33.55 -7.84
C TYR A 265 -7.66 -34.88 -7.85
N GLY A 266 -7.59 -35.55 -8.99
CA GLY A 266 -6.85 -36.79 -9.17
C GLY A 266 -5.35 -36.64 -8.88
N LYS A 267 -4.61 -37.76 -8.76
CA LYS A 267 -3.16 -37.72 -8.44
C LYS A 267 -2.28 -36.93 -9.43
N GLY A 268 -2.80 -36.59 -10.63
CA GLY A 268 -2.08 -35.78 -11.64
C GLY A 268 -2.15 -34.27 -11.39
N ASP A 269 -2.98 -33.79 -10.49
CA ASP A 269 -3.36 -32.38 -10.40
C ASP A 269 -2.63 -31.62 -9.27
N SER A 270 -1.85 -32.32 -8.44
CA SER A 270 -1.08 -31.73 -7.34
C SER A 270 -0.02 -30.72 -7.84
N ALA A 271 0.56 -30.99 -8.99
CA ALA A 271 1.54 -30.08 -9.62
C ALA A 271 0.89 -28.74 -10.05
N TYR A 272 -0.31 -28.80 -10.65
CA TYR A 272 -1.05 -27.62 -11.05
C TYR A 272 -1.50 -26.79 -9.84
N ILE A 273 -1.95 -27.41 -8.77
CA ILE A 273 -2.32 -26.70 -7.53
C ILE A 273 -1.12 -25.96 -6.93
N SER A 274 0.08 -26.57 -7.00
CA SER A 274 1.31 -25.95 -6.55
C SER A 274 1.70 -24.78 -7.47
N GLU A 275 1.53 -24.91 -8.78
CA GLU A 275 1.73 -23.85 -9.76
C GLU A 275 0.78 -22.68 -9.52
N LEU A 276 -0.53 -22.94 -9.35
CA LEU A 276 -1.54 -21.95 -9.03
C LEU A 276 -1.20 -21.18 -7.73
N ALA A 277 -0.72 -21.89 -6.73
CA ALA A 277 -0.31 -21.26 -5.47
C ALA A 277 0.90 -20.33 -5.64
N LEU A 278 1.85 -20.68 -6.49
CA LEU A 278 3.00 -19.85 -6.85
C LEU A 278 2.59 -18.63 -7.69
N ASP A 279 1.70 -18.84 -8.67
CA ASP A 279 1.15 -17.75 -9.48
C ASP A 279 0.39 -16.75 -8.62
N TRP A 280 -0.41 -17.25 -7.65
CA TRP A 280 -1.10 -16.40 -6.68
C TRP A 280 -0.12 -15.53 -5.89
N GLU A 281 0.94 -16.12 -5.38
CA GLU A 281 1.98 -15.38 -4.65
C GLU A 281 2.66 -14.34 -5.53
N PHE A 282 2.97 -14.68 -6.78
CA PHE A 282 3.56 -13.77 -7.75
C PHE A 282 2.66 -12.56 -8.02
N ILE A 283 1.35 -12.79 -8.20
CA ILE A 283 0.34 -11.74 -8.39
C ILE A 283 0.29 -10.83 -7.14
N GLU A 284 0.16 -11.43 -5.94
CA GLU A 284 0.12 -10.65 -4.69
C GLU A 284 1.36 -9.76 -4.55
N ASN A 285 2.55 -10.31 -4.75
CA ASN A 285 3.81 -9.57 -4.63
C ASN A 285 3.91 -8.45 -5.69
N THR A 286 3.41 -8.66 -6.90
CA THR A 286 3.42 -7.64 -7.96
C THR A 286 2.45 -6.50 -7.63
N LEU A 287 1.24 -6.80 -7.20
CA LEU A 287 0.24 -5.81 -6.80
C LEU A 287 0.66 -5.03 -5.54
N HIS A 288 1.55 -5.57 -4.73
CA HIS A 288 2.11 -4.87 -3.56
C HIS A 288 3.19 -3.84 -3.91
N LYS A 289 3.72 -3.84 -5.12
CA LYS A 289 4.61 -2.76 -5.59
C LYS A 289 3.78 -1.50 -5.76
N ASP A 290 4.10 -0.45 -5.02
CA ASP A 290 3.30 0.78 -5.03
C ASP A 290 3.27 1.43 -6.41
N SER A 291 4.35 1.33 -7.19
CA SER A 291 4.38 1.76 -8.60
C SER A 291 3.38 1.01 -9.49
N PHE A 292 3.13 -0.29 -9.20
CA PHE A 292 2.12 -1.09 -9.90
C PHE A 292 0.71 -0.77 -9.39
N TRP A 293 0.56 -0.61 -8.08
CA TRP A 293 -0.74 -0.35 -7.47
C TRP A 293 -1.31 1.01 -7.88
N TYR A 294 -0.53 2.09 -7.74
CA TYR A 294 -0.99 3.44 -7.99
C TYR A 294 -1.11 3.81 -9.48
N PHE A 295 -0.64 2.98 -10.39
CA PHE A 295 -1.02 3.15 -11.79
C PHE A 295 -2.45 2.64 -12.08
N LEU A 296 -2.97 1.72 -11.24
CA LEU A 296 -4.32 1.15 -11.38
C LEU A 296 -5.35 1.84 -10.47
N GLN A 297 -4.93 2.45 -9.37
CA GLN A 297 -5.80 2.92 -8.32
C GLN A 297 -5.41 4.30 -7.81
N MET A 298 -6.42 5.11 -7.45
CA MET A 298 -6.23 6.39 -6.76
C MET A 298 -5.89 6.20 -5.28
N ARG A 299 -5.31 7.22 -4.66
CA ARG A 299 -5.15 7.33 -3.22
C ARG A 299 -6.51 7.19 -2.51
N GLY A 300 -6.53 6.40 -1.45
CA GLY A 300 -7.75 6.14 -0.66
C GLY A 300 -8.55 4.93 -1.14
N SER A 301 -8.11 4.25 -2.21
CA SER A 301 -8.65 2.95 -2.62
C SER A 301 -7.99 1.82 -1.82
N ASP A 302 -8.00 1.93 -0.48
CA ASP A 302 -7.40 0.92 0.39
C ASP A 302 -8.24 -0.36 0.37
N MET A 303 -7.71 -1.39 -0.29
CA MET A 303 -8.27 -2.73 -0.27
C MET A 303 -7.54 -3.55 0.81
N PRO A 304 -8.27 -4.30 1.66
CA PRO A 304 -7.66 -5.18 2.65
C PRO A 304 -6.67 -6.18 2.04
N ASN A 305 -6.94 -6.58 0.80
CA ASN A 305 -6.09 -7.45 0.01
C ASN A 305 -6.05 -6.94 -1.44
N ARG A 306 -4.89 -6.56 -1.96
CA ARG A 306 -4.78 -5.93 -3.29
C ARG A 306 -5.19 -6.85 -4.44
N ILE A 307 -5.13 -8.17 -4.27
CA ILE A 307 -5.59 -9.15 -5.28
C ILE A 307 -7.11 -9.13 -5.46
N ASP A 308 -7.88 -8.62 -4.48
CA ASP A 308 -9.32 -8.42 -4.61
C ASP A 308 -9.68 -7.53 -5.82
N LEU A 309 -8.76 -6.66 -6.26
CA LEU A 309 -8.91 -5.87 -7.47
C LEU A 309 -9.18 -6.73 -8.70
N LEU A 310 -8.41 -7.80 -8.92
CA LEU A 310 -8.57 -8.66 -10.09
C LEU A 310 -9.93 -9.37 -10.08
N PHE A 311 -10.34 -9.88 -8.93
CA PHE A 311 -11.63 -10.55 -8.78
C PHE A 311 -12.80 -9.58 -8.94
N ASN A 312 -12.67 -8.36 -8.43
CA ASN A 312 -13.66 -7.30 -8.62
C ASN A 312 -13.79 -6.91 -10.11
N LEU A 313 -12.67 -6.72 -10.81
CA LEU A 313 -12.67 -6.40 -12.23
C LEU A 313 -13.36 -7.51 -13.05
N LEU A 314 -13.01 -8.78 -12.83
CA LEU A 314 -13.64 -9.92 -13.52
C LEU A 314 -15.13 -10.02 -13.21
N TYR A 315 -15.53 -9.77 -11.96
CA TYR A 315 -16.95 -9.71 -11.60
C TYR A 315 -17.67 -8.58 -12.34
N LYS A 316 -17.14 -7.35 -12.32
CA LYS A 316 -17.70 -6.20 -13.04
C LYS A 316 -17.81 -6.47 -14.55
N MET A 317 -16.74 -7.01 -15.16
CA MET A 317 -16.74 -7.39 -16.58
C MET A 317 -17.81 -8.42 -16.89
N SER A 318 -18.02 -9.42 -16.04
CA SER A 318 -19.08 -10.42 -16.23
C SER A 318 -20.49 -9.82 -16.24
N ARG A 319 -20.69 -8.71 -15.53
CA ARG A 319 -21.96 -8.00 -15.46
C ARG A 319 -22.20 -7.08 -16.67
N MET A 320 -21.15 -6.74 -17.39
CA MET A 320 -21.18 -5.84 -18.56
C MET A 320 -21.24 -6.57 -19.91
N LYS A 321 -21.20 -7.90 -19.91
CA LYS A 321 -21.08 -8.72 -21.13
C LYS A 321 -22.13 -8.39 -22.22
N ASP A 322 -23.36 -8.08 -21.84
CA ASP A 322 -24.47 -7.80 -22.75
C ASP A 322 -24.90 -6.31 -22.70
N VAL A 323 -24.08 -5.45 -22.13
CA VAL A 323 -24.34 -4.00 -22.00
C VAL A 323 -23.60 -3.26 -23.12
N PRO A 324 -24.25 -2.35 -23.88
CA PRO A 324 -23.58 -1.49 -24.85
C PRO A 324 -22.48 -0.63 -24.20
N GLU A 325 -21.40 -0.38 -24.93
CA GLU A 325 -20.23 0.36 -24.43
C GLU A 325 -20.59 1.76 -23.87
N GLU A 326 -21.50 2.45 -24.53
CA GLU A 326 -21.99 3.78 -24.13
C GLU A 326 -22.66 3.80 -22.77
N ASP A 327 -23.21 2.66 -22.31
CA ASP A 327 -23.91 2.52 -21.04
C ASP A 327 -23.00 2.04 -19.89
N TRP A 328 -21.78 1.58 -20.18
CA TRP A 328 -20.87 1.01 -19.16
C TRP A 328 -20.64 1.96 -17.98
N PRO A 329 -20.30 3.26 -18.15
CA PRO A 329 -20.02 4.13 -17.01
C PRO A 329 -21.20 4.24 -16.04
N THR A 330 -22.43 4.24 -16.57
CA THR A 330 -23.65 4.32 -15.75
C THR A 330 -23.96 2.98 -15.08
N LYS A 331 -23.85 1.88 -15.84
CA LYS A 331 -24.18 0.55 -15.33
C LYS A 331 -23.17 0.02 -14.32
N LEU A 332 -21.89 0.38 -14.46
CA LEU A 332 -20.85 0.01 -13.49
C LEU A 332 -21.08 0.65 -12.11
N GLN A 333 -21.68 1.82 -12.03
CA GLN A 333 -22.09 2.43 -10.75
C GLN A 333 -23.11 1.58 -10.00
N ASP A 334 -24.02 0.91 -10.73
CA ASP A 334 -25.02 0.00 -10.15
C ASP A 334 -24.38 -1.32 -9.66
N VAL A 335 -23.18 -1.66 -10.14
CA VAL A 335 -22.44 -2.89 -9.82
C VAL A 335 -21.36 -2.66 -8.75
N ASP A 336 -21.28 -1.44 -8.22
CA ASP A 336 -20.25 -1.10 -7.23
C ASP A 336 -20.36 -2.01 -6.00
N VAL A 337 -19.24 -2.67 -5.69
CA VAL A 337 -19.13 -3.65 -4.60
C VAL A 337 -18.38 -2.99 -3.48
N ASP A 338 -18.99 -2.87 -2.32
CA ASP A 338 -18.29 -2.44 -1.11
C ASP A 338 -17.32 -3.55 -0.65
N LEU A 339 -16.10 -3.48 -1.14
CA LEU A 339 -15.02 -4.42 -0.80
C LEU A 339 -14.62 -4.33 0.68
N ASN A 340 -15.01 -3.27 1.39
CA ASN A 340 -14.77 -3.10 2.82
C ASN A 340 -15.86 -3.71 3.70
N ASP A 341 -16.99 -4.17 3.12
CA ASP A 341 -18.04 -4.91 3.84
C ASP A 341 -17.99 -6.41 3.56
N PRO A 342 -17.15 -7.17 4.30
CA PRO A 342 -17.05 -8.62 4.12
C PRO A 342 -18.35 -9.37 4.45
N SER A 343 -19.40 -8.68 4.94
CA SER A 343 -20.69 -9.33 5.21
C SER A 343 -21.47 -9.66 3.92
N LYS A 344 -21.15 -8.99 2.83
CA LYS A 344 -21.86 -9.16 1.56
C LYS A 344 -21.25 -10.23 0.68
N SER A 345 -19.93 -10.42 0.72
CA SER A 345 -19.15 -11.46 -0.01
C SER A 345 -19.70 -11.79 -1.41
N VAL A 346 -20.05 -10.73 -2.17
CA VAL A 346 -20.73 -10.88 -3.47
C VAL A 346 -19.81 -11.53 -4.49
N ILE A 347 -18.52 -11.15 -4.47
CA ILE A 347 -17.50 -11.66 -5.40
C ILE A 347 -17.20 -13.13 -5.07
N PHE A 348 -17.05 -13.47 -3.78
CA PHE A 348 -16.90 -14.85 -3.37
C PHE A 348 -18.08 -15.72 -3.83
N ARG A 349 -19.33 -15.23 -3.66
CA ARG A 349 -20.53 -15.96 -4.10
C ARG A 349 -20.53 -16.19 -5.60
N PHE A 350 -20.11 -15.20 -6.39
CA PHE A 350 -19.98 -15.34 -7.85
C PHE A 350 -19.05 -16.50 -8.25
N TYR A 351 -17.90 -16.66 -7.58
CA TYR A 351 -17.01 -17.79 -7.83
C TYR A 351 -17.53 -19.10 -7.24
N TYR A 352 -18.16 -19.05 -6.08
CA TYR A 352 -18.77 -20.23 -5.48
C TYR A 352 -19.86 -20.82 -6.37
N ASP A 353 -20.77 -19.99 -6.89
CA ASP A 353 -21.87 -20.42 -7.76
C ASP A 353 -21.35 -21.00 -9.11
N ARG A 354 -20.17 -20.58 -9.57
CA ARG A 354 -19.51 -21.16 -10.76
C ARG A 354 -19.06 -22.60 -10.55
N PHE A 355 -18.79 -23.00 -9.33
CA PHE A 355 -18.28 -24.33 -8.98
C PHE A 355 -19.34 -25.21 -8.30
N ASP A 356 -20.42 -24.63 -7.80
CA ASP A 356 -21.47 -25.38 -7.12
C ASP A 356 -22.25 -26.27 -8.10
N GLY A 357 -22.39 -27.53 -7.75
CA GLY A 357 -23.10 -28.52 -8.58
C GLY A 357 -22.30 -29.13 -9.73
N ILE A 358 -21.04 -28.71 -9.95
CA ILE A 358 -20.15 -29.36 -10.91
C ILE A 358 -19.73 -30.72 -10.33
N ASP A 359 -19.78 -31.77 -11.17
CA ASP A 359 -19.32 -33.11 -10.75
C ASP A 359 -17.78 -33.15 -10.57
N LYS A 360 -17.32 -34.19 -9.85
CA LYS A 360 -15.91 -34.33 -9.45
C LYS A 360 -14.96 -34.49 -10.65
N ASP A 361 -15.43 -35.00 -11.76
CA ASP A 361 -14.58 -35.25 -12.93
C ASP A 361 -14.34 -33.96 -13.73
N HIS A 362 -15.23 -32.95 -13.60
CA HIS A 362 -15.15 -31.68 -14.35
C HIS A 362 -14.76 -30.47 -13.50
N ILE A 363 -14.74 -30.60 -12.18
CA ILE A 363 -14.45 -29.47 -11.28
C ILE A 363 -13.02 -28.89 -11.49
N PHE A 364 -12.06 -29.75 -11.80
CA PHE A 364 -10.68 -29.34 -12.07
C PHE A 364 -10.60 -28.45 -13.32
N ASP A 365 -11.26 -28.86 -14.39
CA ASP A 365 -11.30 -28.06 -15.64
C ASP A 365 -11.99 -26.71 -15.43
N ALA A 366 -13.04 -26.68 -14.62
CA ALA A 366 -13.74 -25.43 -14.27
C ALA A 366 -12.85 -24.48 -13.46
N VAL A 367 -12.14 -25.00 -12.48
CA VAL A 367 -11.19 -24.22 -11.68
C VAL A 367 -10.04 -23.72 -12.54
N LYS A 368 -9.50 -24.57 -13.40
CA LYS A 368 -8.44 -24.21 -14.34
C LYS A 368 -8.88 -23.09 -15.28
N ALA A 369 -10.06 -23.20 -15.87
CA ALA A 369 -10.61 -22.16 -16.76
C ALA A 369 -10.80 -20.83 -16.01
N ALA A 370 -11.32 -20.86 -14.80
CA ALA A 370 -11.50 -19.66 -13.99
C ALA A 370 -10.16 -19.02 -13.58
N TRP A 371 -9.13 -19.84 -13.31
CA TRP A 371 -7.79 -19.32 -13.01
C TRP A 371 -7.11 -18.71 -14.24
N GLU A 372 -7.28 -19.30 -15.41
CA GLU A 372 -6.79 -18.74 -16.68
C GLU A 372 -7.40 -17.36 -16.98
N GLU A 373 -8.66 -17.10 -16.61
CA GLU A 373 -9.27 -15.77 -16.72
C GLU A 373 -8.52 -14.77 -15.82
N VAL A 374 -8.21 -15.14 -14.57
CA VAL A 374 -7.45 -14.29 -13.63
C VAL A 374 -6.05 -14.00 -14.17
N MET A 375 -5.33 -15.05 -14.62
CA MET A 375 -3.99 -14.92 -15.17
C MET A 375 -3.96 -14.09 -16.46
N SER A 376 -4.97 -14.23 -17.32
CA SER A 376 -5.07 -13.45 -18.57
C SER A 376 -5.27 -11.97 -18.27
N LEU A 377 -6.14 -11.64 -17.31
CA LEU A 377 -6.33 -10.27 -16.86
C LEU A 377 -5.03 -9.71 -16.25
N PHE A 378 -4.39 -10.46 -15.36
CA PHE A 378 -3.15 -10.02 -14.72
C PHE A 378 -2.04 -9.78 -15.75
N ARG A 379 -1.83 -10.70 -16.69
CA ARG A 379 -0.81 -10.55 -17.75
C ARG A 379 -1.07 -9.33 -18.64
N MET A 380 -2.33 -9.02 -18.92
CA MET A 380 -2.70 -7.80 -19.64
C MET A 380 -2.31 -6.55 -18.86
N LEU A 381 -2.63 -6.48 -17.56
CA LEU A 381 -2.25 -5.35 -16.72
C LEU A 381 -0.72 -5.23 -16.56
N ASP A 382 -0.01 -6.36 -16.52
CA ASP A 382 1.46 -6.38 -16.45
C ASP A 382 2.10 -5.91 -17.78
N ASP A 383 1.54 -6.27 -18.93
CA ASP A 383 1.96 -5.73 -20.24
C ASP A 383 1.74 -4.22 -20.32
N TRP A 384 0.60 -3.73 -19.84
CA TRP A 384 0.34 -2.29 -19.78
C TRP A 384 1.30 -1.58 -18.80
N TYR A 385 1.57 -2.21 -17.65
CA TYR A 385 2.59 -1.71 -16.74
C TYR A 385 3.98 -1.69 -17.38
N ALA A 386 4.35 -2.72 -18.13
CA ALA A 386 5.64 -2.80 -18.80
C ALA A 386 5.80 -1.77 -19.93
N THR A 387 4.70 -1.33 -20.56
CA THR A 387 4.69 -0.40 -21.69
C THR A 387 4.53 1.05 -21.21
N PRO A 388 5.59 1.89 -21.20
CA PRO A 388 5.58 3.20 -20.55
C PRO A 388 4.48 4.14 -21.00
N MET A 389 4.13 4.16 -22.28
CA MET A 389 3.07 5.02 -22.80
C MET A 389 1.69 4.58 -22.30
N LEU A 390 1.41 3.27 -22.32
CA LEU A 390 0.16 2.72 -21.79
C LEU A 390 0.08 2.94 -20.28
N TYR A 391 1.17 2.66 -19.55
CA TYR A 391 1.30 2.95 -18.12
C TYR A 391 0.95 4.41 -17.80
N ASN A 392 1.52 5.35 -18.54
CA ASN A 392 1.31 6.77 -18.30
C ASN A 392 -0.15 7.21 -18.59
N TYR A 393 -0.77 6.72 -19.68
CA TYR A 393 -2.15 7.07 -20.00
C TYR A 393 -3.18 6.40 -19.11
N ILE A 394 -3.01 5.11 -18.81
CA ILE A 394 -3.93 4.37 -17.95
C ILE A 394 -3.83 4.90 -16.53
N GLY A 395 -2.60 5.14 -16.04
CA GLY A 395 -2.41 5.75 -14.73
C GLY A 395 -3.02 7.15 -14.63
N LEU A 396 -2.90 7.99 -15.67
CA LEU A 396 -3.59 9.29 -15.75
C LEU A 396 -5.11 9.11 -15.62
N LEU A 397 -5.69 8.22 -16.41
CA LEU A 397 -7.13 7.97 -16.40
C LEU A 397 -7.62 7.45 -15.04
N SER A 398 -6.85 6.55 -14.41
CA SER A 398 -7.13 6.11 -13.04
C SER A 398 -7.11 7.27 -12.04
N GLN A 399 -6.16 8.20 -12.15
CA GLN A 399 -6.11 9.40 -11.29
C GLN A 399 -7.24 10.38 -11.60
N CYS A 400 -7.78 10.41 -12.82
CA CYS A 400 -8.96 11.18 -13.19
C CYS A 400 -10.28 10.52 -12.75
N GLY A 401 -10.26 9.34 -12.14
CA GLY A 401 -11.45 8.62 -11.68
C GLY A 401 -12.13 7.77 -12.76
N GLU A 402 -11.42 7.40 -13.83
CA GLU A 402 -11.93 6.43 -14.83
C GLU A 402 -12.05 5.04 -14.20
N ASP A 403 -13.17 4.35 -14.46
CA ASP A 403 -13.29 2.95 -14.07
C ASP A 403 -12.44 2.07 -15.00
N LEU A 404 -11.43 1.41 -14.43
CA LEU A 404 -10.51 0.55 -15.16
C LEU A 404 -11.24 -0.54 -15.96
N THR A 405 -12.43 -0.97 -15.49
CA THR A 405 -13.26 -1.96 -16.19
C THR A 405 -13.63 -1.49 -17.60
N CYS A 406 -13.94 -0.21 -17.79
CA CYS A 406 -14.25 0.36 -19.11
C CYS A 406 -13.06 0.23 -20.07
N ILE A 407 -11.85 0.53 -19.58
CA ILE A 407 -10.62 0.43 -20.39
C ILE A 407 -10.35 -1.02 -20.78
N ILE A 408 -10.49 -1.95 -19.83
CA ILE A 408 -10.29 -3.39 -20.05
C ILE A 408 -11.30 -3.92 -21.07
N LEU A 409 -12.58 -3.65 -20.88
CA LEU A 409 -13.64 -4.12 -21.78
C LEU A 409 -13.45 -3.59 -23.18
N HIS A 410 -13.11 -2.30 -23.35
CA HIS A 410 -12.82 -1.75 -24.65
C HIS A 410 -11.66 -2.48 -25.33
N TYR A 411 -10.54 -2.64 -24.61
CA TYR A 411 -9.37 -3.34 -25.13
C TYR A 411 -9.68 -4.78 -25.59
N MET A 412 -10.46 -5.52 -24.79
CA MET A 412 -10.87 -6.89 -25.11
C MET A 412 -11.85 -6.99 -26.29
N ASN A 413 -12.64 -5.95 -26.53
CA ASN A 413 -13.62 -5.89 -27.63
C ASN A 413 -13.05 -5.27 -28.91
N MET A 414 -11.80 -4.82 -28.90
CA MET A 414 -11.15 -4.30 -30.11
C MET A 414 -11.07 -5.36 -31.20
N PRO A 415 -11.24 -4.99 -32.48
CA PRO A 415 -11.00 -5.90 -33.61
C PRO A 415 -9.62 -6.56 -33.57
N GLU A 416 -9.51 -7.79 -34.06
CA GLU A 416 -8.25 -8.55 -34.04
C GLU A 416 -7.09 -7.87 -34.80
N ASP A 417 -7.40 -7.02 -35.77
CA ASP A 417 -6.45 -6.25 -36.57
C ASP A 417 -6.07 -4.89 -35.95
N SER A 418 -6.60 -4.59 -34.78
CA SER A 418 -6.28 -3.35 -34.05
C SER A 418 -4.84 -3.29 -33.59
N THR A 419 -4.27 -2.11 -33.67
CA THR A 419 -2.89 -1.84 -33.28
C THR A 419 -2.79 -1.23 -31.88
N ARG A 420 -1.58 -1.20 -31.32
CA ARG A 420 -1.30 -0.43 -30.08
C ARG A 420 -1.60 1.08 -30.24
N SER A 421 -1.48 1.61 -31.48
CA SER A 421 -1.83 3.01 -31.76
C SER A 421 -3.33 3.22 -31.59
N ASP A 422 -4.17 2.32 -32.11
CA ASP A 422 -5.62 2.44 -31.99
C ASP A 422 -6.07 2.45 -30.53
N PHE A 423 -5.46 1.62 -29.70
CA PHE A 423 -5.72 1.63 -28.25
C PHE A 423 -5.22 2.93 -27.58
N SER A 424 -4.05 3.43 -27.98
CA SER A 424 -3.55 4.73 -27.47
C SER A 424 -4.47 5.90 -27.87
N ASP A 425 -5.02 5.89 -29.08
CA ASP A 425 -5.97 6.90 -29.58
C ASP A 425 -7.28 6.85 -28.77
N TYR A 426 -7.75 5.65 -28.41
CA TYR A 426 -8.87 5.49 -27.50
C TYR A 426 -8.57 6.11 -26.13
N LEU A 427 -7.43 5.81 -25.52
CA LEU A 427 -7.05 6.36 -24.21
C LEU A 427 -6.97 7.90 -24.25
N VAL A 428 -6.40 8.46 -25.32
CA VAL A 428 -6.40 9.93 -25.54
C VAL A 428 -7.83 10.47 -25.68
N GLY A 429 -8.72 9.74 -26.33
CA GLY A 429 -10.14 10.07 -26.42
C GLY A 429 -10.81 10.13 -25.03
N ARG A 430 -10.51 9.15 -24.16
CA ARG A 430 -11.01 9.13 -22.77
C ARG A 430 -10.46 10.30 -21.95
N ILE A 431 -9.15 10.60 -22.07
CA ILE A 431 -8.55 11.78 -21.41
C ILE A 431 -9.28 13.04 -21.86
N ARG A 432 -9.57 13.20 -23.17
CA ARG A 432 -10.32 14.35 -23.67
C ARG A 432 -11.72 14.47 -23.06
N GLN A 433 -12.39 13.34 -22.79
CA GLN A 433 -13.68 13.35 -22.10
C GLN A 433 -13.56 13.87 -20.66
N HIS A 434 -12.54 13.46 -19.91
CA HIS A 434 -12.27 13.99 -18.57
C HIS A 434 -11.92 15.47 -18.55
N LEU A 435 -11.40 16.00 -19.67
CA LEU A 435 -11.09 17.43 -19.82
C LEU A 435 -12.19 18.20 -20.56
N SER A 436 -13.35 17.60 -20.88
CA SER A 436 -14.41 18.23 -21.70
C SER A 436 -15.04 19.47 -21.07
N GLY A 437 -14.99 19.59 -19.72
CA GLY A 437 -15.45 20.78 -19.00
C GLY A 437 -14.53 21.99 -19.08
N THR A 438 -13.41 21.91 -19.84
CA THR A 438 -12.45 23.01 -19.97
C THR A 438 -13.03 24.13 -20.83
N GLU A 439 -13.16 25.32 -20.25
CA GLU A 439 -13.54 26.52 -20.97
C GLU A 439 -12.35 27.11 -21.73
N ILE A 440 -12.47 27.34 -23.04
CA ILE A 440 -11.39 27.72 -23.92
C ILE A 440 -11.76 28.97 -24.75
N ASP A 441 -10.87 29.92 -24.78
CA ASP A 441 -10.85 31.01 -25.79
C ASP A 441 -9.91 30.62 -26.94
N TYR A 442 -10.49 30.09 -28.01
CA TYR A 442 -9.74 29.65 -29.19
C TYR A 442 -9.12 30.81 -29.96
N GLY A 443 -9.69 32.04 -29.86
CA GLY A 443 -9.14 33.21 -30.52
C GLY A 443 -7.79 33.65 -29.94
N ASN A 444 -7.63 33.46 -28.64
CA ASN A 444 -6.42 33.82 -27.89
C ASN A 444 -5.60 32.58 -27.44
N ASN A 445 -5.98 31.36 -27.81
CA ASN A 445 -5.34 30.11 -27.37
C ASN A 445 -5.20 29.99 -25.84
N THR A 446 -6.30 30.27 -25.14
CA THR A 446 -6.27 30.44 -23.68
C THR A 446 -7.30 29.60 -23.00
N ILE A 447 -6.91 28.93 -21.90
CA ILE A 447 -7.81 28.20 -21.01
C ILE A 447 -8.41 29.18 -20.01
N LEU A 448 -9.74 29.31 -20.01
CA LEU A 448 -10.47 30.28 -19.17
C LEU A 448 -10.97 29.66 -17.84
N THR A 449 -11.00 28.35 -17.74
CA THR A 449 -11.51 27.62 -16.54
C THR A 449 -10.91 28.18 -15.25
N PRO A 450 -11.75 28.69 -14.31
CA PRO A 450 -11.27 29.28 -13.07
C PRO A 450 -10.98 28.20 -12.03
N TYR A 451 -9.91 28.33 -11.26
CA TYR A 451 -9.54 27.41 -10.21
C TYR A 451 -10.62 27.22 -9.12
N LYS A 452 -11.27 28.31 -8.71
CA LYS A 452 -12.11 28.37 -7.52
C LYS A 452 -13.25 27.34 -7.45
N ASN A 453 -13.78 26.89 -8.59
CA ASN A 453 -14.90 25.95 -8.64
C ASN A 453 -14.56 24.69 -9.44
N HIS A 454 -13.33 24.55 -9.92
CA HIS A 454 -12.93 23.49 -10.85
C HIS A 454 -11.57 22.88 -10.45
N HIS A 455 -11.37 22.69 -9.14
CA HIS A 455 -10.11 22.17 -8.59
C HIS A 455 -9.67 20.87 -9.30
N ASP A 456 -10.56 19.88 -9.34
CA ASP A 456 -10.24 18.57 -9.91
C ASP A 456 -9.95 18.65 -11.42
N LEU A 457 -10.71 19.47 -12.15
CA LEU A 457 -10.48 19.67 -13.58
C LEU A 457 -9.12 20.34 -13.83
N ILE A 458 -8.77 21.37 -13.07
CA ILE A 458 -7.46 22.04 -13.15
C ILE A 458 -6.34 21.06 -12.77
N PHE A 459 -6.55 20.24 -11.73
CA PHE A 459 -5.60 19.21 -11.36
C PHE A 459 -5.37 18.22 -12.52
N ASN A 460 -6.44 17.73 -13.14
CA ASN A 460 -6.38 16.83 -14.29
C ASN A 460 -5.67 17.44 -15.49
N ILE A 461 -5.91 18.73 -15.79
CA ILE A 461 -5.22 19.47 -16.86
C ILE A 461 -3.70 19.53 -16.57
N LEU A 462 -3.33 19.91 -15.35
CA LEU A 462 -1.92 20.02 -14.96
C LEU A 462 -1.23 18.64 -14.90
N LEU A 463 -1.93 17.61 -14.46
CA LEU A 463 -1.40 16.23 -14.47
C LEU A 463 -1.21 15.74 -15.91
N THR A 464 -2.18 15.98 -16.78
CA THR A 464 -2.08 15.67 -18.22
C THR A 464 -0.88 16.38 -18.87
N LEU A 465 -0.65 17.65 -18.54
CA LEU A 465 0.53 18.39 -19.01
C LEU A 465 1.83 17.69 -18.61
N ASN A 466 1.96 17.29 -17.35
CA ASN A 466 3.16 16.63 -16.84
C ASN A 466 3.43 15.31 -17.55
N ILE A 467 2.40 14.51 -17.77
CA ILE A 467 2.49 13.22 -18.44
C ILE A 467 2.77 13.42 -19.94
N HIS A 468 2.14 14.40 -20.58
CA HIS A 468 2.41 14.71 -21.98
C HIS A 468 3.86 15.14 -22.20
N ILE A 469 4.42 16.01 -21.36
CA ILE A 469 5.83 16.42 -21.42
C ILE A 469 6.74 15.19 -21.30
N LEU A 470 6.45 14.27 -20.37
CA LEU A 470 7.20 13.04 -20.19
C LEU A 470 7.14 12.13 -21.42
N ASN A 471 5.94 11.95 -21.99
CA ASN A 471 5.76 11.15 -23.20
C ASN A 471 6.47 11.76 -24.41
N LEU A 472 6.49 13.09 -24.53
CA LEU A 472 7.29 13.79 -25.57
C LEU A 472 8.80 13.61 -25.36
N GLN A 473 9.28 13.56 -24.13
CA GLN A 473 10.68 13.25 -23.87
C GLN A 473 10.99 11.80 -24.24
N ASN A 474 10.14 10.87 -23.85
CA ASN A 474 10.29 9.45 -24.19
C ASN A 474 10.32 9.22 -25.71
N SER A 475 9.48 9.91 -26.49
CA SER A 475 9.42 9.76 -27.94
C SER A 475 10.70 10.18 -28.68
N LYS A 476 11.61 10.89 -28.02
CA LYS A 476 12.91 11.33 -28.57
C LYS A 476 14.04 10.36 -28.32
N PHE A 477 13.82 9.32 -27.48
CA PHE A 477 14.84 8.32 -27.22
C PHE A 477 14.76 7.21 -28.27
N GLU A 478 15.89 6.90 -28.91
CA GLU A 478 16.01 5.79 -29.87
C GLU A 478 16.11 4.42 -29.19
N SER A 479 16.39 4.39 -27.89
CA SER A 479 16.59 3.18 -27.10
C SER A 479 15.51 3.04 -26.03
N GLU A 480 14.85 1.88 -25.96
CA GLU A 480 13.85 1.54 -24.94
C GLU A 480 14.41 1.56 -23.52
N SER A 481 15.72 1.47 -23.33
CA SER A 481 16.38 1.48 -22.02
C SER A 481 16.33 2.82 -21.30
N ASN A 482 15.94 3.92 -21.95
CA ASN A 482 15.91 5.27 -21.38
C ASN A 482 14.50 5.83 -21.26
N ILE A 483 13.48 4.98 -21.26
CA ILE A 483 12.08 5.41 -21.19
C ILE A 483 11.66 5.55 -19.71
N TYR A 484 11.09 6.69 -19.37
CA TYR A 484 10.63 7.00 -18.01
C TYR A 484 9.13 6.79 -17.86
N LYS A 485 8.72 6.20 -16.73
CA LYS A 485 7.35 6.12 -16.27
C LYS A 485 7.03 7.26 -15.33
N PHE A 486 5.78 7.76 -15.35
CA PHE A 486 5.35 8.77 -14.40
C PHE A 486 5.23 8.15 -12.99
N PRO A 487 5.77 8.77 -11.93
CA PRO A 487 5.77 8.18 -10.59
C PRO A 487 4.44 8.40 -9.87
N PHE A 488 3.41 7.59 -10.22
CA PHE A 488 2.09 7.66 -9.57
C PHE A 488 2.13 7.30 -8.09
N ASP A 489 3.05 6.47 -7.66
CA ASP A 489 3.34 6.17 -6.26
C ASP A 489 3.76 7.44 -5.51
N VAL A 490 4.72 8.16 -6.01
CA VAL A 490 5.19 9.43 -5.42
C VAL A 490 4.06 10.47 -5.38
N LEU A 491 3.28 10.59 -6.47
CA LEU A 491 2.12 11.49 -6.53
C LEU A 491 1.13 11.21 -5.39
N ASN A 492 0.79 9.93 -5.20
CA ASN A 492 -0.21 9.51 -4.21
C ASN A 492 0.33 9.56 -2.78
N GLU A 493 1.55 9.10 -2.51
CA GLU A 493 2.16 9.08 -1.18
C GLU A 493 2.45 10.48 -0.65
N GLN A 494 2.99 11.36 -1.50
CA GLN A 494 3.35 12.73 -1.11
C GLN A 494 2.15 13.68 -1.11
N GLY A 495 0.99 13.26 -1.67
CA GLY A 495 -0.22 14.06 -1.73
C GLY A 495 0.01 15.36 -2.48
N TRP A 496 0.24 15.26 -3.79
CA TRP A 496 0.38 16.47 -4.62
C TRP A 496 -0.92 17.21 -4.73
N ASP A 497 -0.81 18.53 -4.81
CA ASP A 497 -1.93 19.46 -4.94
C ASP A 497 -1.56 20.63 -5.82
N ILE A 498 -2.56 21.45 -6.13
CA ILE A 498 -2.38 22.67 -6.92
C ILE A 498 -1.79 23.75 -6.05
N GLU A 499 -0.71 24.37 -6.53
CA GLU A 499 -0.03 25.48 -5.87
C GLU A 499 0.00 26.72 -6.77
N HIS A 500 -0.22 27.89 -6.17
CA HIS A 500 -0.07 29.18 -6.85
C HIS A 500 1.41 29.55 -6.98
N ILE A 501 1.85 29.84 -8.19
CA ILE A 501 3.23 30.25 -8.49
C ILE A 501 3.50 31.64 -7.90
N ASP A 502 2.66 32.63 -8.21
CA ASP A 502 2.60 33.90 -7.48
C ASP A 502 1.58 33.81 -6.36
N SER A 503 1.98 34.17 -5.13
CA SER A 503 1.19 33.97 -3.94
C SER A 503 -0.11 34.79 -3.93
N PHE A 504 -1.23 34.07 -3.72
CA PHE A 504 -2.58 34.67 -3.73
C PHE A 504 -2.89 35.55 -2.52
N HIS A 505 -2.29 35.31 -1.35
CA HIS A 505 -2.65 36.01 -0.11
C HIS A 505 -1.46 36.64 0.62
N THR A 506 -1.50 37.96 0.75
CA THR A 506 -0.66 38.74 1.67
C THR A 506 -1.02 38.53 3.15
N ASN A 507 -2.19 37.94 3.45
CA ASN A 507 -2.78 37.89 4.79
C ASN A 507 -2.25 36.76 5.70
N ALA A 508 -1.37 35.89 5.25
CA ALA A 508 -0.92 34.74 6.03
C ALA A 508 0.15 35.05 7.08
N LEU A 509 0.81 36.21 7.01
CA LEU A 509 1.86 36.61 7.96
C LEU A 509 1.26 37.37 9.16
N LYS A 510 0.50 36.64 10.01
CA LYS A 510 -0.16 37.23 11.20
C LYS A 510 0.80 37.50 12.34
N LYS A 511 1.92 36.79 12.43
CA LYS A 511 2.91 36.93 13.52
C LYS A 511 4.13 37.70 13.05
N ASP A 512 4.64 38.57 13.88
CA ASP A 512 5.80 39.41 13.56
C ASP A 512 7.06 38.59 13.28
N ASP A 513 7.27 37.48 14.00
CA ASP A 513 8.39 36.57 13.76
C ASP A 513 8.36 36.01 12.32
N LYS A 514 7.17 35.67 11.81
CA LYS A 514 7.00 35.16 10.44
C LYS A 514 7.21 36.28 9.39
N LYS A 515 6.84 37.52 9.70
CA LYS A 515 7.13 38.66 8.81
C LYS A 515 8.63 38.92 8.71
N ILE A 516 9.33 38.83 9.85
CA ILE A 516 10.78 39.00 9.92
C ILE A 516 11.47 37.89 9.12
N GLU A 517 11.12 36.63 9.35
CA GLU A 517 11.65 35.49 8.61
C GLU A 517 11.45 35.66 7.09
N TRP A 518 10.26 36.09 6.66
CA TRP A 518 9.95 36.35 5.25
C TRP A 518 10.84 37.47 4.67
N ILE A 519 10.98 38.60 5.38
CA ILE A 519 11.82 39.74 4.97
C ILE A 519 13.28 39.31 4.82
N ASP A 520 13.82 38.55 5.80
CA ASP A 520 15.19 38.11 5.79
C ASP A 520 15.46 37.15 4.63
N THR A 521 14.52 36.25 4.38
CA THR A 521 14.59 35.32 3.23
C THR A 521 14.53 36.08 1.90
N ALA A 522 13.62 37.02 1.76
CA ALA A 522 13.51 37.86 0.55
C ALA A 522 14.76 38.69 0.29
N LEU A 523 15.35 39.28 1.33
CA LEU A 523 16.62 40.00 1.25
C LEU A 523 17.79 39.11 0.79
N ALA A 524 17.80 37.84 1.22
CA ALA A 524 18.83 36.88 0.82
C ALA A 524 18.66 36.45 -0.64
N ASP A 525 17.43 36.22 -1.09
CA ASP A 525 17.13 35.61 -2.38
C ASP A 525 16.95 36.57 -3.53
N LEU A 526 16.61 37.83 -3.25
CA LEU A 526 16.52 38.89 -4.31
C LEU A 526 17.90 39.33 -4.76
N SER A 527 18.27 38.91 -5.96
CA SER A 527 19.44 39.42 -6.66
C SER A 527 19.13 40.83 -7.27
N GLY A 528 20.04 41.79 -7.11
CA GLY A 528 19.89 43.12 -7.74
C GLY A 528 19.37 44.21 -6.80
N LEU A 529 19.17 43.94 -5.51
CA LEU A 529 18.93 44.98 -4.52
C LEU A 529 20.21 45.81 -4.30
N SER A 530 20.11 47.14 -4.41
CA SER A 530 21.22 48.03 -4.05
C SER A 530 21.48 48.02 -2.53
N ASP A 531 22.66 48.48 -2.13
CA ASP A 531 22.98 48.63 -0.71
C ASP A 531 22.01 49.61 -0.02
N GLU A 532 21.55 50.64 -0.75
CA GLU A 532 20.54 51.58 -0.26
C GLU A 532 19.18 50.90 -0.03
N ASP A 533 18.75 50.02 -0.96
CA ASP A 533 17.52 49.24 -0.80
C ASP A 533 17.60 48.32 0.44
N ARG A 534 18.73 47.67 0.64
CA ARG A 534 18.95 46.77 1.81
C ARG A 534 18.95 47.58 3.12
N GLN A 535 19.61 48.73 3.18
CA GLN A 535 19.59 49.60 4.35
C GLN A 535 18.18 50.14 4.64
N LYS A 536 17.44 50.53 3.61
CA LYS A 536 16.05 50.95 3.76
C LYS A 536 15.16 49.88 4.34
N VAL A 537 15.23 48.68 3.86
CA VAL A 537 14.46 47.54 4.39
C VAL A 537 14.88 47.20 5.83
N SER A 538 16.17 47.25 6.14
CA SER A 538 16.69 47.04 7.50
C SER A 538 16.16 48.09 8.48
N SER A 539 16.12 49.36 8.08
CA SER A 539 15.56 50.42 8.90
C SER A 539 14.05 50.27 9.17
N TRP A 540 13.28 49.82 8.16
CA TRP A 540 11.86 49.51 8.35
C TRP A 540 11.65 48.27 9.27
N LYS A 541 12.51 47.26 9.18
CA LYS A 541 12.47 46.10 10.05
C LYS A 541 12.71 46.49 11.52
N GLU A 542 13.72 47.34 11.79
CA GLU A 542 14.00 47.86 13.11
C GLU A 542 12.86 48.73 13.65
N ALA A 543 12.23 49.56 12.77
CA ALA A 543 11.08 50.38 13.11
C ALA A 543 9.75 49.58 13.18
N LYS A 544 9.76 48.24 13.02
CA LYS A 544 8.59 47.34 12.97
C LYS A 544 7.59 47.71 11.86
N LYS A 545 8.05 48.38 10.80
CA LYS A 545 7.27 48.70 9.61
C LYS A 545 7.34 47.56 8.59
N TYR A 546 6.85 46.37 9.03
CA TYR A 546 6.97 45.13 8.22
C TYR A 546 6.14 45.17 6.95
N ALA A 547 4.99 45.88 6.95
CA ALA A 547 4.12 45.96 5.79
C ALA A 547 4.79 46.73 4.65
N GLU A 548 5.44 47.86 4.99
CA GLU A 548 6.18 48.69 4.04
C GLU A 548 7.40 47.96 3.46
N ALA A 549 8.13 47.22 4.32
CA ALA A 549 9.25 46.39 3.90
C ALA A 549 8.82 45.27 2.94
N ILE A 550 7.73 44.57 3.24
CA ILE A 550 7.19 43.50 2.42
C ILE A 550 6.69 44.06 1.06
N SER A 551 5.93 45.13 1.08
CA SER A 551 5.44 45.78 -0.14
C SER A 551 6.58 46.20 -1.06
N PHE A 552 7.60 46.81 -0.50
CA PHE A 552 8.78 47.26 -1.25
C PHE A 552 9.57 46.07 -1.86
N LEU A 553 9.76 45.00 -1.09
CA LEU A 553 10.46 43.81 -1.57
C LEU A 553 9.66 43.09 -2.68
N LYS A 554 8.33 43.09 -2.61
CA LYS A 554 7.46 42.58 -3.66
C LYS A 554 7.56 43.40 -4.93
N GLU A 555 7.53 44.71 -4.82
CA GLU A 555 7.73 45.62 -5.95
C GLU A 555 9.11 45.36 -6.62
N LYS A 556 10.18 45.24 -5.83
CA LYS A 556 11.52 44.93 -6.35
C LYS A 556 11.61 43.52 -6.95
N ALA A 557 10.81 42.59 -6.48
CA ALA A 557 10.68 41.24 -7.04
C ALA A 557 9.89 41.24 -8.37
N GLY A 558 9.26 42.35 -8.75
CA GLY A 558 8.40 42.44 -9.90
C GLY A 558 7.06 41.72 -9.71
N GLU A 559 6.65 41.48 -8.46
CA GLU A 559 5.30 41.04 -8.14
C GLU A 559 4.36 42.24 -8.21
N GLU A 560 3.48 42.22 -9.20
CA GLU A 560 2.54 43.34 -9.44
C GLU A 560 1.45 43.33 -8.35
N SER A 561 1.30 44.44 -7.63
CA SER A 561 0.30 44.60 -6.57
C SER A 561 -1.14 44.62 -7.08
N ASP A 562 -1.35 44.90 -8.36
CA ASP A 562 -2.66 45.17 -8.95
C ASP A 562 -3.22 44.01 -9.80
N VAL A 563 -2.59 42.83 -9.81
CA VAL A 563 -3.13 41.65 -10.50
C VAL A 563 -4.41 41.20 -9.80
N SER A 564 -5.52 41.21 -10.55
CA SER A 564 -6.82 40.79 -9.99
C SER A 564 -6.81 39.33 -9.52
N ASP A 565 -7.64 39.03 -8.51
CA ASP A 565 -7.83 37.66 -8.00
C ASP A 565 -8.24 36.68 -9.12
N GLU A 566 -8.97 37.18 -10.13
CA GLU A 566 -9.37 36.38 -11.28
C GLU A 566 -8.15 35.91 -12.08
N VAL A 567 -7.20 36.80 -12.37
CA VAL A 567 -5.98 36.47 -13.11
C VAL A 567 -5.08 35.57 -12.32
N LYS A 568 -4.95 35.79 -11.02
CA LYS A 568 -4.16 34.91 -10.12
C LYS A 568 -4.70 33.49 -10.02
N ASN A 569 -6.01 33.30 -10.22
CA ASN A 569 -6.66 31.97 -10.20
C ASN A 569 -6.74 31.30 -11.59
N ARG A 570 -6.15 31.87 -12.62
CA ARG A 570 -6.03 31.25 -13.94
C ARG A 570 -4.92 30.21 -13.94
N ILE A 571 -5.08 29.17 -14.78
CA ILE A 571 -4.12 28.05 -14.88
C ILE A 571 -2.69 28.51 -15.15
N GLY A 572 -2.49 29.66 -15.81
CA GLY A 572 -1.18 30.25 -16.04
C GLY A 572 -0.40 30.62 -14.76
N ASN A 573 -1.06 30.66 -13.60
CA ASN A 573 -0.43 30.89 -12.29
C ASN A 573 -0.46 29.67 -11.40
N LEU A 574 -0.75 28.48 -11.93
CA LEU A 574 -0.95 27.25 -11.15
C LEU A 574 0.02 26.15 -11.56
N THR A 575 0.42 25.32 -10.61
CA THR A 575 1.27 24.16 -10.86
C THR A 575 0.97 23.04 -9.86
N LEU A 576 1.47 21.84 -10.14
CA LEU A 576 1.40 20.71 -9.20
C LEU A 576 2.65 20.63 -8.34
N LEU A 577 2.45 20.42 -7.05
CA LEU A 577 3.55 20.29 -6.10
C LEU A 577 3.16 19.41 -4.90
N ASP A 578 4.13 18.71 -4.33
CA ASP A 578 3.91 17.95 -3.11
C ASP A 578 3.65 18.86 -1.90
N SER A 579 2.82 18.37 -0.97
CA SER A 579 2.38 19.13 0.20
C SER A 579 3.53 19.52 1.15
N SER A 580 4.65 18.78 1.14
CA SER A 580 5.82 19.08 1.98
C SER A 580 6.64 20.23 1.43
N THR A 581 6.81 20.28 0.10
CA THR A 581 7.51 21.38 -0.58
C THR A 581 6.69 22.66 -0.46
N ASN A 582 5.39 22.59 -0.73
CA ASN A 582 4.50 23.74 -0.59
C ASN A 582 4.58 24.35 0.83
N ARG A 583 4.53 23.53 1.88
CA ARG A 583 4.68 24.01 3.26
C ARG A 583 6.04 24.64 3.56
N SER A 584 7.09 24.27 2.84
CA SER A 584 8.45 24.74 3.12
C SER A 584 8.71 26.19 2.70
N TYR A 585 8.02 26.71 1.69
CA TYR A 585 8.19 28.08 1.23
C TYR A 585 6.92 28.95 1.33
N GLY A 586 5.73 28.36 1.46
CA GLY A 586 4.46 29.06 1.65
C GLY A 586 4.27 30.25 0.71
N ASN A 587 3.96 31.44 1.28
CA ASN A 587 3.74 32.68 0.52
C ASN A 587 5.03 33.44 0.18
N SER A 588 6.15 32.76 -0.05
CA SER A 588 7.42 33.38 -0.40
C SER A 588 7.42 33.93 -1.83
N LEU A 589 8.37 34.84 -2.13
CA LEU A 589 8.62 35.34 -3.48
C LEU A 589 8.98 34.22 -4.46
N PHE A 590 8.73 34.46 -5.75
CA PHE A 590 9.07 33.49 -6.79
C PHE A 590 10.54 33.10 -6.81
N CYS A 591 11.47 34.00 -6.55
CA CYS A 591 12.90 33.68 -6.44
C CYS A 591 13.21 32.73 -5.31
N THR A 592 12.55 32.86 -4.16
CA THR A 592 12.67 31.95 -3.01
C THR A 592 12.08 30.57 -3.35
N LYS A 593 10.87 30.53 -3.91
CA LYS A 593 10.25 29.27 -4.37
C LYS A 593 11.17 28.55 -5.35
N ARG A 594 11.74 29.27 -6.31
CA ARG A 594 12.69 28.75 -7.30
C ARG A 594 13.93 28.14 -6.64
N ARG A 595 14.53 28.82 -5.66
CA ARG A 595 15.70 28.30 -4.92
C ARG A 595 15.35 26.97 -4.21
N VAL A 596 14.23 26.94 -3.50
CA VAL A 596 13.77 25.73 -2.78
C VAL A 596 13.55 24.56 -3.75
N ILE A 597 12.91 24.81 -4.90
CA ILE A 597 12.71 23.76 -5.92
C ILE A 597 14.05 23.22 -6.44
N ILE A 598 15.01 24.09 -6.74
CA ILE A 598 16.34 23.69 -7.20
C ILE A 598 17.06 22.87 -6.12
N GLU A 599 17.03 23.30 -4.87
CA GLU A 599 17.65 22.57 -3.76
C GLU A 599 17.03 21.17 -3.56
N ARG A 600 15.72 21.04 -3.73
CA ARG A 600 15.05 19.74 -3.65
C ARG A 600 15.46 18.84 -4.80
N MET A 601 15.51 19.34 -6.02
CA MET A 601 16.01 18.59 -7.18
C MET A 601 17.46 18.12 -6.97
N GLN A 602 18.32 18.98 -6.40
CA GLN A 602 19.71 18.61 -6.07
C GLN A 602 19.80 17.51 -5.03
N LYS A 603 18.80 17.39 -4.15
CA LYS A 603 18.69 16.30 -3.14
C LYS A 603 17.99 15.05 -3.69
N GLY A 604 17.70 14.99 -5.00
CA GLY A 604 17.06 13.84 -5.63
C GLY A 604 15.54 13.74 -5.41
N VAL A 605 14.90 14.78 -4.86
CA VAL A 605 13.44 14.81 -4.72
C VAL A 605 12.84 15.03 -6.11
N PHE A 606 11.87 14.18 -6.47
CA PHE A 606 11.16 14.34 -7.73
C PHE A 606 10.31 15.61 -7.70
N VAL A 607 10.45 16.43 -8.73
CA VAL A 607 9.62 17.62 -8.98
C VAL A 607 8.91 17.44 -10.32
N PRO A 608 7.59 17.66 -10.41
CA PRO A 608 6.85 17.52 -11.68
C PRO A 608 7.46 18.33 -12.82
N PHE A 609 7.47 17.78 -14.03
CA PHE A 609 8.11 18.43 -15.19
C PHE A 609 7.50 19.78 -15.51
N GLY A 610 6.17 19.92 -15.43
CA GLY A 610 5.49 21.20 -15.61
C GLY A 610 5.97 22.24 -14.59
N THR A 611 6.17 21.81 -13.33
CA THR A 611 6.71 22.65 -12.26
C THR A 611 8.16 23.06 -12.54
N GLN A 612 9.00 22.12 -13.00
CA GLN A 612 10.36 22.44 -13.43
C GLN A 612 10.35 23.49 -14.56
N TYR A 613 9.47 23.32 -15.55
CA TYR A 613 9.37 24.24 -16.71
C TYR A 613 9.03 25.67 -16.28
N ILE A 614 8.21 25.83 -15.24
CA ILE A 614 7.89 27.13 -14.64
C ILE A 614 9.14 27.76 -14.02
N PHE A 615 9.79 27.08 -13.10
CA PHE A 615 10.90 27.63 -12.33
C PHE A 615 12.20 27.80 -13.14
N TYR A 616 12.35 27.05 -14.25
CA TYR A 616 13.42 27.26 -15.24
C TYR A 616 12.99 28.14 -16.42
N LYS A 617 11.71 28.46 -16.51
CA LYS A 617 11.10 29.23 -17.63
C LYS A 617 11.38 28.64 -19.01
N PHE A 618 11.29 27.32 -19.14
CA PHE A 618 11.50 26.63 -20.43
C PHE A 618 10.43 26.93 -21.48
N PHE A 619 9.27 27.46 -21.08
CA PHE A 619 8.22 27.95 -21.98
C PHE A 619 8.58 29.29 -22.65
N ASP A 620 9.55 30.07 -22.11
CA ASP A 620 10.00 31.30 -22.67
C ASP A 620 11.35 31.18 -23.36
N LYS A 621 11.35 31.22 -24.69
CA LYS A 621 12.56 31.13 -25.52
C LYS A 621 13.43 32.39 -25.48
N THR A 622 12.91 33.53 -25.02
CA THR A 622 13.62 34.80 -24.99
C THR A 622 14.55 34.94 -23.79
N GLY A 623 14.38 34.16 -22.76
CA GLY A 623 15.34 33.99 -21.67
C GLY A 623 15.52 35.17 -20.73
N THR A 624 14.61 36.17 -20.78
CA THR A 624 14.66 37.35 -19.94
C THR A 624 14.17 37.06 -18.53
N ASN A 625 14.88 37.56 -17.53
CA ASN A 625 14.60 37.60 -16.10
C ASN A 625 14.01 36.32 -15.45
N ARG A 626 14.89 35.36 -15.14
CA ARG A 626 14.51 34.06 -14.50
C ARG A 626 14.16 34.14 -13.00
N SER A 627 14.28 35.34 -12.40
CA SER A 627 14.05 35.53 -10.96
C SER A 627 12.68 36.11 -10.62
N GLN A 628 11.90 36.51 -11.62
CA GLN A 628 10.58 37.12 -11.46
C GLN A 628 9.48 36.29 -12.10
N TRP A 629 8.24 36.44 -11.62
CA TRP A 629 7.04 35.87 -12.22
C TRP A 629 6.04 37.01 -12.46
N THR A 630 5.84 37.36 -13.71
CA THR A 630 5.04 38.51 -14.13
C THR A 630 3.73 38.04 -14.76
N GLN A 631 2.80 38.97 -14.99
CA GLN A 631 1.56 38.70 -15.72
C GLN A 631 1.83 38.24 -17.17
N ASP A 632 2.89 38.73 -17.80
CA ASP A 632 3.35 38.25 -19.11
C ASP A 632 3.81 36.81 -19.06
N ASP A 633 4.52 36.41 -17.99
CA ASP A 633 4.91 35.01 -17.75
C ASP A 633 3.68 34.12 -17.58
N MET A 634 2.68 34.55 -16.80
CA MET A 634 1.42 33.83 -16.62
C MET A 634 0.71 33.60 -17.97
N SER A 635 0.64 34.64 -18.81
CA SER A 635 0.02 34.57 -20.12
C SER A 635 0.78 33.62 -21.07
N LYS A 636 2.11 33.74 -21.13
CA LYS A 636 2.96 32.87 -21.94
C LYS A 636 2.86 31.40 -21.49
N TYR A 637 2.84 31.15 -20.19
CA TYR A 637 2.72 29.78 -19.64
C TYR A 637 1.34 29.22 -19.92
N GLN A 638 0.28 29.99 -19.80
CA GLN A 638 -1.08 29.61 -20.15
C GLN A 638 -1.21 29.20 -21.63
N ASN A 639 -0.64 30.00 -22.53
CA ASN A 639 -0.58 29.67 -23.96
C ASN A 639 0.26 28.39 -24.20
N TYR A 640 1.37 28.23 -23.49
CA TYR A 640 2.18 27.01 -23.55
C TYR A 640 1.38 25.77 -23.14
N ILE A 641 0.60 25.80 -22.03
CA ILE A 641 -0.28 24.71 -21.61
C ILE A 641 -1.28 24.40 -22.73
N PHE A 642 -1.94 25.40 -23.29
CA PHE A 642 -2.92 25.22 -24.37
C PHE A 642 -2.28 24.51 -25.58
N GLU A 643 -1.15 24.97 -26.06
CA GLU A 643 -0.46 24.40 -27.23
C GLU A 643 0.00 22.97 -26.96
N MET A 644 0.53 22.68 -25.77
CA MET A 644 0.96 21.34 -25.39
C MET A 644 -0.20 20.35 -25.27
N LEU A 645 -1.36 20.82 -24.83
CA LEU A 645 -2.52 19.96 -24.59
C LEU A 645 -3.57 19.98 -25.69
N ARG A 646 -3.28 20.59 -26.84
CA ARG A 646 -4.26 20.81 -27.93
C ARG A 646 -5.01 19.54 -28.35
N ASP A 647 -4.33 18.38 -28.34
CA ASP A 647 -4.92 17.10 -28.71
C ASP A 647 -5.81 16.48 -27.61
N TYR A 648 -5.68 16.94 -26.37
CA TYR A 648 -6.44 16.47 -25.21
C TYR A 648 -7.58 17.41 -24.82
N LEU A 649 -7.60 18.63 -25.33
CA LEU A 649 -8.63 19.62 -25.03
C LEU A 649 -9.85 19.46 -25.96
N PRO A 650 -11.03 19.99 -25.56
CA PRO A 650 -12.19 20.07 -26.43
C PRO A 650 -11.85 20.72 -27.77
N LYS A 651 -12.48 20.32 -28.86
CA LYS A 651 -12.29 20.90 -30.20
C LYS A 651 -13.27 22.04 -30.40
N GLU A 652 -12.84 23.06 -31.13
CA GLU A 652 -13.71 24.21 -31.56
C GLU A 652 -14.94 23.65 -32.27
N GLY A 653 -16.14 24.01 -31.82
CA GLY A 653 -17.42 23.64 -32.46
C GLY A 653 -18.10 22.35 -31.92
N ASN A 654 -17.59 21.75 -30.90
CA ASN A 654 -18.22 20.54 -30.22
C ASN A 654 -18.89 20.90 -28.88
N ASN A 655 -19.50 22.05 -28.73
CA ASN A 655 -20.34 22.41 -27.57
C ASN A 655 -21.81 22.09 -27.84
#